data_a75c54c08a70f0f0fc6827595c32f0dc
#
_entry.id   a75c54c08a70f0f0fc6827595c32f0dc
#
_cell.length_a   1.000
_cell.length_b   1.000
_cell.length_c   1.000
_cell.angle_alpha   90.00
_cell.angle_beta   90.00
_cell.angle_gamma   90.00
#
_symmetry.space_group_name_H-M   'P 1'
#
loop_
_entity.id
_entity.type
_entity.pdbx_description
1 polymer ?
#
loop_
_entity_poly.entity_id
_entity_poly.type
_entity_poly.pdbx_seq_one_letter_code
_entity_poly.pdbx_strand_id
1 'polypeptide(L)'
;MFRHTLWVVSHVNEAAALEQLLKEHKIFRHFDVVNVAGRSETDEQNENALDKVLKAIGDNPEKTSTITISCGRLTTGVTVAPWTAVFYLKGGDRAATYMQTIFRVQSPYKTPEGKIKKECYVFDFAPDRTLKIVAETAKFSSMATAKEKKKQEGEEEKTQEMRDKETVRDFIELCPVLSMEGGKMSPMDVNDIYKQLENVFIDRLVRKGFDDPCLYNQDELNKVNPEIINHIGENGGKAPDEKRKEAKDTIDLSHMTDEQRAEWEEKIRQKKAEAKKKAEEKLKKDEEFKAKWEAMSEEEREDWLKAEAERIARREKAKEEREEFKKRMTNIRGIALRIPLLMYGGADAGDPKDELTVDNFSRKIKDESWTEFMPKGISKEDFNKIRKCFNATRFEEAGKKYRALTREADFMHIDERIRQITEIFSYFRNPDKETVLTPWRVVNMHMSDTIGGWCWYAESFDEKTGVLDTPRYVDQGDVTRQLFDNVDLAGEVQTKILEINSKTGLYPLYVTYSLFRRRLDEYIKAECIDKETVSVQEEQVVWDDIVKDNMYVICNTPMAVGITRRTLFGFRQVDQKANIKNVQLIERASKNQEELMQELKSIGFWKGNTSKQEMKFNAVVGNPPYQLSGHGQKPLPIYQNFIDLARTLKPKCISIVSPSRWFAANDLKEFRDSIIKENKIDIIHDFADARLCFPNVEIKGGISYFRWNDDSNQYCNFFIHNDKGVTQTMRNLSTENTEILIRDGYMIKILEKVQSKNEAKFNSLISSNDPFGFDMREEHSSKRVKVPYYNTPKENSAIFYYNGWRKKGVGYVDREIINKNTEWVDKVKILIPKAWGTGDTTKDWLKPFIVEKNTCCTETYLVVGPFDSLEIAENVVSYMGTKFFHFMVAIMKLTQNAMQGVYCNVPIQDFSHRWTDEDLYEKYGLDLFEREYIESLIKPMD
;
A
#
# COMPACT_ATOMS: atom_id res chain seq x y z
N MET A 1 38.53 18.62 27.08
CA MET A 1 37.53 17.56 27.19
C MET A 1 37.13 17.07 25.80
N PHE A 2 36.62 17.87 24.88
CA PHE A 2 36.20 17.45 23.55
C PHE A 2 37.22 17.87 22.49
N ARG A 3 38.44 17.37 22.53
CA ARG A 3 39.47 17.70 21.55
C ARG A 3 39.22 17.01 20.21
N HIS A 4 38.81 15.74 20.23
CA HIS A 4 38.55 14.97 19.04
C HIS A 4 37.13 14.45 19.06
N THR A 5 36.34 14.84 18.04
CA THR A 5 34.91 14.54 17.98
C THR A 5 34.50 14.02 16.60
N LEU A 6 33.47 13.17 16.57
CA LEU A 6 32.83 12.67 15.34
C LEU A 6 31.45 13.31 15.19
N TRP A 7 31.21 14.00 14.09
CA TRP A 7 29.96 14.63 13.75
C TRP A 7 29.29 13.90 12.60
N VAL A 8 28.07 13.42 12.76
CA VAL A 8 27.38 12.58 11.80
C VAL A 8 26.19 13.32 11.21
N VAL A 9 26.20 13.53 9.90
CA VAL A 9 25.18 14.22 9.11
C VAL A 9 24.51 13.28 8.11
N SER A 10 23.39 13.68 7.50
CA SER A 10 22.61 12.83 6.60
C SER A 10 23.20 12.76 5.20
N HIS A 11 23.69 13.88 4.66
CA HIS A 11 24.11 14.01 3.28
C HIS A 11 25.49 14.67 3.11
N VAL A 12 26.13 14.41 1.97
CA VAL A 12 27.46 14.98 1.64
C VAL A 12 27.40 16.49 1.53
N ASN A 13 26.33 17.05 0.98
CA ASN A 13 26.16 18.47 0.84
C ASN A 13 25.99 19.17 2.22
N GLU A 14 25.31 18.52 3.16
CA GLU A 14 25.23 19.01 4.54
C GLU A 14 26.59 19.01 5.22
N ALA A 15 27.41 17.98 4.99
CA ALA A 15 28.77 17.93 5.49
C ALA A 15 29.64 19.06 4.97
N ALA A 16 29.55 19.39 3.69
CA ALA A 16 30.30 20.50 3.08
C ALA A 16 29.85 21.87 3.64
N ALA A 17 28.53 22.09 3.79
CA ALA A 17 28.00 23.32 4.37
C ALA A 17 28.40 23.47 5.83
N LEU A 18 28.35 22.39 6.62
CA LEU A 18 28.73 22.36 8.02
C LEU A 18 30.23 22.61 8.18
N GLU A 19 31.07 22.04 7.32
CA GLU A 19 32.51 22.30 7.30
C GLU A 19 32.80 23.78 7.13
N GLN A 20 32.14 24.46 6.17
CA GLN A 20 32.32 25.89 5.94
C GLN A 20 31.88 26.71 7.18
N LEU A 21 30.70 26.42 7.72
CA LEU A 21 30.19 27.11 8.90
C LEU A 21 31.13 26.97 10.13
N LEU A 22 31.67 25.77 10.36
CA LEU A 22 32.57 25.53 11.47
C LEU A 22 33.90 26.25 11.32
N LYS A 23 34.47 26.36 10.13
CA LYS A 23 35.69 27.08 9.82
C LYS A 23 35.55 28.60 10.05
N GLU A 24 34.35 29.14 9.85
CA GLU A 24 34.04 30.58 10.04
C GLU A 24 33.60 30.88 11.49
N HIS A 25 33.19 29.89 12.26
CA HIS A 25 32.60 30.09 13.57
C HIS A 25 33.67 30.47 14.64
N LYS A 26 33.36 31.46 15.48
CA LYS A 26 34.30 32.01 16.50
C LYS A 26 34.98 30.96 17.42
N ILE A 27 34.28 29.89 17.75
CA ILE A 27 34.78 28.83 18.63
C ILE A 27 35.40 27.69 17.81
N PHE A 28 34.71 27.22 16.77
CA PHE A 28 35.12 26.00 16.09
C PHE A 28 36.21 26.23 15.03
N ARG A 29 36.50 27.46 14.62
CA ARG A 29 37.62 27.78 13.71
C ARG A 29 38.99 27.35 14.22
N HIS A 30 39.09 27.04 15.51
CA HIS A 30 40.33 26.55 16.13
C HIS A 30 40.50 25.03 16.07
N PHE A 31 39.52 24.33 15.50
CA PHE A 31 39.55 22.89 15.27
C PHE A 31 39.97 22.62 13.83
N ASP A 32 40.76 21.56 13.64
CA ASP A 32 40.93 20.98 12.31
C ASP A 32 39.66 20.23 11.90
N VAL A 33 38.94 20.78 10.93
CA VAL A 33 37.69 20.18 10.42
C VAL A 33 38.03 19.21 9.29
N VAL A 34 37.85 17.93 9.53
CA VAL A 34 38.15 16.83 8.59
C VAL A 34 36.84 16.29 8.02
N ASN A 35 36.53 16.70 6.80
CA ASN A 35 35.34 16.19 6.11
C ASN A 35 35.67 14.88 5.36
N VAL A 36 35.08 13.78 5.82
CA VAL A 36 35.20 12.44 5.22
C VAL A 36 33.84 11.94 4.67
N ALA A 37 32.87 12.86 4.52
CA ALA A 37 31.55 12.51 4.05
C ALA A 37 31.60 11.86 2.66
N GLY A 38 30.90 10.74 2.51
CA GLY A 38 30.78 9.97 1.27
C GLY A 38 30.08 8.64 1.54
N ARG A 39 29.62 7.95 0.50
CA ARG A 39 29.15 6.57 0.63
C ARG A 39 30.37 5.66 0.64
N SER A 40 30.40 4.69 1.56
CA SER A 40 31.41 3.65 1.61
C SER A 40 31.06 2.59 0.56
N GLU A 41 31.76 2.61 -0.57
CA GLU A 41 31.58 1.60 -1.63
C GLU A 41 32.70 0.55 -1.61
N THR A 42 33.89 0.89 -1.06
CA THR A 42 35.05 -0.01 -0.97
C THR A 42 35.80 0.16 0.34
N ASP A 43 36.51 -0.89 0.78
CA ASP A 43 37.40 -0.85 1.95
C ASP A 43 38.56 0.17 1.78
N GLU A 44 39.13 0.28 0.59
CA GLU A 44 40.15 1.24 0.25
C GLU A 44 39.74 2.71 0.46
N GLN A 45 38.45 3.04 0.21
CA GLN A 45 37.92 4.39 0.45
C GLN A 45 37.77 4.69 1.93
N ASN A 46 37.53 3.68 2.75
CA ASN A 46 37.46 3.82 4.21
C ASN A 46 38.84 3.97 4.80
N GLU A 47 39.85 3.25 4.31
CA GLU A 47 41.27 3.40 4.71
C GLU A 47 41.78 4.80 4.42
N ASN A 48 41.52 5.34 3.23
CA ASN A 48 41.90 6.70 2.88
C ASN A 48 41.21 7.77 3.75
N ALA A 49 39.97 7.52 4.17
CA ALA A 49 39.24 8.40 5.09
C ALA A 49 39.80 8.34 6.51
N LEU A 50 40.14 7.15 6.97
CA LEU A 50 40.78 6.94 8.27
C LEU A 50 42.15 7.62 8.34
N ASP A 51 43.00 7.45 7.32
CA ASP A 51 44.31 8.08 7.23
C ASP A 51 44.25 9.61 7.33
N LYS A 52 43.24 10.24 6.69
CA LYS A 52 43.00 11.69 6.81
C LYS A 52 42.75 12.10 8.23
N VAL A 53 41.89 11.35 8.95
CA VAL A 53 41.54 11.62 10.34
C VAL A 53 42.76 11.43 11.23
N LEU A 54 43.49 10.34 11.09
CA LEU A 54 44.67 10.04 11.89
C LEU A 54 45.78 11.08 11.68
N LYS A 55 46.02 11.51 10.43
CA LYS A 55 46.97 12.58 10.11
C LYS A 55 46.62 13.90 10.78
N ALA A 56 45.33 14.27 10.80
CA ALA A 56 44.88 15.49 11.46
C ALA A 56 44.97 15.40 12.99
N ILE A 57 44.76 14.21 13.58
CA ILE A 57 44.97 13.96 15.01
C ILE A 57 46.45 14.04 15.35
N GLY A 58 47.31 13.50 14.50
CA GLY A 58 48.79 13.48 14.67
C GLY A 58 49.26 12.54 15.78
N ASP A 59 50.60 12.51 15.94
CA ASP A 59 51.26 11.60 16.89
C ASP A 59 51.02 12.00 18.39
N ASN A 60 50.62 13.25 18.62
CA ASN A 60 50.28 13.72 19.97
C ASN A 60 48.87 14.33 20.00
N PRO A 61 47.83 13.53 20.23
CA PRO A 61 46.44 13.96 20.25
C PRO A 61 46.08 15.01 21.29
N GLU A 62 46.91 15.22 22.29
CA GLU A 62 46.66 16.26 23.29
C GLU A 62 47.04 17.68 22.81
N LYS A 63 47.79 17.81 21.73
CA LYS A 63 48.18 19.10 21.14
C LYS A 63 47.32 19.53 19.97
N THR A 64 46.49 18.65 19.47
CA THR A 64 45.59 18.91 18.35
C THR A 64 44.11 18.90 18.77
N SER A 65 43.26 19.44 17.95
CA SER A 65 41.81 19.40 18.16
C SER A 65 41.11 19.23 16.83
N THR A 66 40.35 18.15 16.65
CA THR A 66 39.73 17.81 15.35
C THR A 66 38.22 17.62 15.44
N ILE A 67 37.53 18.03 14.42
CA ILE A 67 36.12 17.71 14.19
C ILE A 67 36.06 16.85 12.90
N THR A 68 35.70 15.60 13.03
CA THR A 68 35.52 14.71 11.89
C THR A 68 34.05 14.74 11.47
N ILE A 69 33.76 15.14 10.24
CA ILE A 69 32.39 15.16 9.69
C ILE A 69 32.22 13.96 8.74
N SER A 70 31.18 13.16 9.00
CA SER A 70 30.84 11.98 8.19
C SER A 70 29.34 11.86 7.93
N CYS A 71 28.96 11.27 6.79
CA CYS A 71 27.59 10.88 6.51
C CYS A 71 27.36 9.35 6.46
N GLY A 72 28.44 8.57 6.60
CA GLY A 72 28.41 7.10 6.58
C GLY A 72 29.77 6.44 6.73
N ARG A 73 30.82 7.04 6.18
CA ARG A 73 32.20 6.53 6.34
C ARG A 73 32.64 6.62 7.79
N LEU A 74 33.44 5.69 8.23
CA LEU A 74 33.99 5.60 9.58
C LEU A 74 32.96 5.43 10.72
N THR A 75 31.67 5.34 10.40
CA THR A 75 30.63 5.06 11.40
C THR A 75 30.59 3.58 11.79
N THR A 76 31.17 2.72 10.95
CA THR A 76 31.27 1.27 11.18
C THR A 76 32.68 0.77 10.80
N GLY A 77 33.15 -0.32 11.40
CA GLY A 77 34.37 -1.06 10.99
C GLY A 77 35.71 -0.44 11.33
N VAL A 78 35.78 0.78 11.91
CA VAL A 78 37.05 1.45 12.22
C VAL A 78 37.14 1.84 13.69
N THR A 79 38.34 2.02 14.21
CA THR A 79 38.61 2.46 15.57
C THR A 79 39.48 3.70 15.54
N VAL A 80 39.01 4.80 16.12
CA VAL A 80 39.77 6.03 16.35
C VAL A 80 39.72 6.30 17.85
N ALA A 81 40.66 5.74 18.57
CA ALA A 81 40.69 5.74 20.04
C ALA A 81 40.64 7.16 20.71
N PRO A 82 41.26 8.23 20.13
CA PRO A 82 41.17 9.59 20.66
C PRO A 82 39.81 10.25 20.60
N TRP A 83 38.85 9.76 19.85
CA TRP A 83 37.50 10.37 19.83
C TRP A 83 36.85 10.27 21.23
N THR A 84 36.37 11.40 21.72
CA THR A 84 35.70 11.51 23.03
C THR A 84 34.23 11.84 22.98
N ALA A 85 33.74 12.33 21.85
CA ALA A 85 32.32 12.60 21.65
C ALA A 85 31.84 12.34 20.25
N VAL A 86 30.57 11.92 20.15
CA VAL A 86 29.77 11.88 18.91
C VAL A 86 28.69 12.95 18.97
N PHE A 87 28.60 13.77 17.92
CA PHE A 87 27.48 14.67 17.67
C PHE A 87 26.61 14.08 16.55
N TYR A 88 25.45 13.57 16.92
CA TYR A 88 24.58 12.87 15.98
C TYR A 88 23.52 13.83 15.43
N LEU A 89 23.84 14.47 14.28
CA LEU A 89 23.00 15.45 13.58
C LEU A 89 22.17 14.82 12.46
N LYS A 90 22.41 13.54 12.20
CA LYS A 90 21.75 12.79 11.13
C LYS A 90 20.31 12.43 11.51
N GLY A 91 19.38 12.57 10.55
CA GLY A 91 18.06 11.96 10.64
C GLY A 91 18.08 10.42 10.55
N GLY A 92 16.98 9.78 10.89
CA GLY A 92 16.81 8.33 10.80
C GLY A 92 16.80 7.61 12.16
N ASP A 93 16.19 6.42 12.18
CA ASP A 93 15.80 5.69 13.39
C ASP A 93 16.30 4.24 13.44
N ARG A 94 17.35 3.89 12.66
CA ARG A 94 17.93 2.53 12.68
C ARG A 94 18.80 2.34 13.92
N ALA A 95 18.27 1.62 14.92
CA ALA A 95 18.96 1.33 16.18
C ALA A 95 20.36 0.73 15.98
N ALA A 96 20.51 -0.26 15.11
CA ALA A 96 21.81 -0.90 14.86
C ALA A 96 22.86 0.08 14.32
N THR A 97 22.52 0.95 13.38
CA THR A 97 23.46 1.93 12.83
C THR A 97 23.81 2.99 13.86
N TYR A 98 22.84 3.44 14.64
CA TYR A 98 23.07 4.39 15.72
C TYR A 98 24.00 3.82 16.78
N MET A 99 23.71 2.62 17.31
CA MET A 99 24.55 1.97 18.33
C MET A 99 25.97 1.72 17.82
N GLN A 100 26.13 1.25 16.59
CA GLN A 100 27.45 1.09 15.98
C GLN A 100 28.22 2.40 15.89
N THR A 101 27.55 3.51 15.64
CA THR A 101 28.17 4.84 15.54
C THR A 101 28.57 5.37 16.92
N ILE A 102 27.68 5.29 17.91
CA ILE A 102 27.98 5.81 19.26
C ILE A 102 29.08 5.01 19.95
N PHE A 103 29.19 3.72 19.69
CA PHE A 103 30.27 2.89 20.23
C PHE A 103 31.65 3.24 19.68
N ARG A 104 31.76 4.05 18.63
CA ARG A 104 33.08 4.50 18.12
C ARG A 104 33.85 5.31 19.14
N VAL A 105 33.19 6.03 20.03
CA VAL A 105 33.88 6.80 21.08
C VAL A 105 34.16 6.03 22.37
N GLN A 106 33.71 4.79 22.47
CA GLN A 106 33.95 3.95 23.66
C GLN A 106 35.31 3.24 23.62
N SER A 107 36.04 3.32 22.50
CA SER A 107 37.36 2.68 22.40
C SER A 107 38.30 3.17 23.50
N PRO A 108 38.96 2.27 24.22
CA PRO A 108 39.94 2.66 25.27
C PRO A 108 41.08 3.49 24.67
N TYR A 109 41.46 4.52 25.34
CA TYR A 109 42.58 5.37 24.94
C TYR A 109 43.41 5.78 26.14
N LYS A 110 44.75 5.65 26.00
CA LYS A 110 45.72 6.12 26.96
C LYS A 110 46.61 7.14 26.26
N THR A 111 46.72 8.34 26.81
CA THR A 111 47.56 9.39 26.25
C THR A 111 49.05 9.02 26.37
N PRO A 112 49.96 9.63 25.59
CA PRO A 112 51.38 9.47 25.77
C PRO A 112 51.86 9.82 27.19
N GLU A 113 51.18 10.71 27.88
CA GLU A 113 51.47 11.12 29.26
C GLU A 113 50.89 10.16 30.31
N GLY A 114 50.21 9.08 29.90
CA GLY A 114 49.70 8.06 30.77
C GLY A 114 48.26 8.29 31.29
N LYS A 115 47.59 9.35 30.89
CA LYS A 115 46.18 9.60 31.26
C LYS A 115 45.25 8.67 30.47
N ILE A 116 44.28 8.10 31.16
CA ILE A 116 43.29 7.18 30.57
C ILE A 116 42.01 7.94 30.29
N LYS A 117 41.43 7.72 29.13
CA LYS A 117 40.07 8.20 28.79
C LYS A 117 39.06 7.51 29.71
N LYS A 118 38.41 8.27 30.61
CA LYS A 118 37.46 7.74 31.59
C LYS A 118 36.01 7.83 31.10
N GLU A 119 35.73 8.80 30.24
CA GLU A 119 34.36 9.15 29.83
C GLU A 119 34.32 9.44 28.33
N CYS A 120 33.19 9.15 27.74
CA CYS A 120 32.84 9.56 26.37
C CYS A 120 31.37 10.01 26.36
N TYR A 121 31.04 10.83 25.35
CA TYR A 121 29.76 11.50 25.33
C TYR A 121 29.08 11.32 23.96
N VAL A 122 27.77 11.22 23.99
CA VAL A 122 26.93 11.22 22.78
C VAL A 122 25.95 12.39 22.89
N PHE A 123 26.01 13.30 21.94
CA PHE A 123 25.06 14.40 21.81
C PHE A 123 24.09 14.07 20.69
N ASP A 124 22.87 13.71 21.04
CA ASP A 124 21.78 13.48 20.10
C ASP A 124 20.77 14.63 20.20
N PHE A 125 20.46 15.24 19.07
CA PHE A 125 19.54 16.37 19.00
C PHE A 125 18.10 15.94 18.65
N ALA A 126 17.82 14.62 18.65
CA ALA A 126 16.50 14.06 18.49
C ALA A 126 16.15 13.17 19.70
N PRO A 127 15.60 13.71 20.78
CA PRO A 127 15.29 12.97 22.01
C PRO A 127 14.37 11.76 21.76
N ASP A 128 13.39 11.89 20.86
CA ASP A 128 12.51 10.79 20.48
C ASP A 128 13.25 9.59 19.87
N ARG A 129 14.35 9.84 19.17
CA ARG A 129 15.17 8.80 18.58
C ARG A 129 15.93 8.02 19.63
N THR A 130 16.58 8.70 20.56
CA THR A 130 17.30 8.08 21.67
C THR A 130 16.38 7.17 22.45
N LEU A 131 15.17 7.64 22.80
CA LEU A 131 14.17 6.86 23.50
C LEU A 131 13.67 5.65 22.68
N LYS A 132 13.45 5.81 21.37
CA LYS A 132 13.12 4.68 20.47
C LYS A 132 14.20 3.61 20.45
N ILE A 133 15.46 4.03 20.36
CA ILE A 133 16.59 3.12 20.29
C ILE A 133 16.78 2.40 21.62
N VAL A 134 16.61 3.09 22.74
CA VAL A 134 16.57 2.48 24.08
C VAL A 134 15.48 1.42 24.14
N ALA A 135 14.27 1.74 23.67
CA ALA A 135 13.13 0.81 23.64
C ALA A 135 13.39 -0.43 22.78
N GLU A 136 13.98 -0.25 21.58
CA GLU A 136 14.32 -1.37 20.69
C GLU A 136 15.45 -2.23 21.27
N THR A 137 16.46 -1.60 21.88
CA THR A 137 17.58 -2.29 22.53
C THR A 137 17.09 -3.02 23.77
N ALA A 138 16.22 -2.41 24.60
CA ALA A 138 15.61 -3.03 25.75
C ALA A 138 14.81 -4.29 25.40
N LYS A 139 14.05 -4.29 24.30
CA LYS A 139 13.37 -5.51 23.83
C LYS A 139 14.34 -6.64 23.47
N PHE A 140 15.48 -6.33 22.88
CA PHE A 140 16.51 -7.32 22.58
C PHE A 140 17.20 -7.84 23.86
N SER A 141 17.38 -6.98 24.86
CA SER A 141 17.99 -7.33 26.12
C SER A 141 17.09 -8.19 27.00
N SER A 142 15.77 -7.93 27.05
CA SER A 142 14.82 -8.74 27.82
C SER A 142 14.74 -10.18 27.32
N MET A 143 14.92 -10.41 26.02
CA MET A 143 15.07 -11.75 25.44
C MET A 143 16.40 -12.43 25.84
N ALA A 144 17.44 -11.66 26.20
CA ALA A 144 18.75 -12.19 26.59
C ALA A 144 18.88 -12.45 28.10
N THR A 145 18.28 -11.61 28.94
CA THR A 145 18.37 -11.69 30.41
C THR A 145 17.46 -12.74 31.04
N ALA A 146 16.40 -13.16 30.34
CA ALA A 146 15.59 -14.32 30.78
C ALA A 146 16.41 -15.63 30.90
N LYS A 147 17.63 -15.67 30.38
CA LYS A 147 18.51 -16.85 30.42
C LYS A 147 19.28 -17.07 31.73
N GLU A 148 19.42 -16.06 32.58
CA GLU A 148 20.38 -16.13 33.67
C GLU A 148 19.79 -16.22 35.08
N LYS A 149 18.48 -15.97 35.25
CA LYS A 149 17.85 -16.08 36.58
C LYS A 149 17.21 -17.42 36.81
N LYS A 150 17.91 -18.34 37.49
CA LYS A 150 17.31 -19.53 38.08
C LYS A 150 16.15 -19.09 38.97
N LYS A 151 14.97 -19.69 38.77
CA LYS A 151 13.80 -19.53 39.64
C LYS A 151 14.21 -19.78 41.10
N GLN A 152 14.04 -18.77 41.93
CA GLN A 152 13.81 -19.01 43.37
C GLN A 152 12.29 -19.23 43.53
N GLU A 153 11.92 -20.36 44.10
CA GLU A 153 10.53 -20.71 44.38
C GLU A 153 9.93 -19.65 45.33
N GLY A 154 8.89 -18.95 44.83
CA GLY A 154 8.10 -18.01 45.66
C GLY A 154 7.94 -16.58 45.12
N GLU A 155 8.48 -16.22 43.95
CA GLU A 155 8.23 -14.90 43.33
C GLU A 155 6.92 -14.83 42.54
N GLU A 156 6.13 -13.76 42.79
CA GLU A 156 4.93 -13.44 42.02
C GLU A 156 5.27 -13.27 40.52
N GLU A 157 4.35 -13.67 39.66
CA GLU A 157 4.51 -13.59 38.22
C GLU A 157 4.60 -12.09 37.80
N LYS A 158 5.80 -11.61 37.45
CA LYS A 158 6.03 -10.24 37.03
C LYS A 158 5.25 -9.90 35.78
N THR A 159 4.53 -8.79 35.79
CA THR A 159 3.85 -8.28 34.61
C THR A 159 4.85 -7.88 33.52
N GLN A 160 4.40 -7.83 32.24
CA GLN A 160 5.24 -7.38 31.13
C GLN A 160 5.79 -5.96 31.38
N GLU A 161 5.00 -5.08 31.96
CA GLU A 161 5.42 -3.72 32.35
C GLU A 161 6.58 -3.73 33.36
N MET A 162 6.55 -4.64 34.36
CA MET A 162 7.65 -4.78 35.31
C MET A 162 8.94 -5.25 34.64
N ARG A 163 8.85 -6.19 33.73
CA ARG A 163 10.00 -6.68 32.96
C ARG A 163 10.57 -5.59 32.05
N ASP A 164 9.72 -4.81 31.39
CA ASP A 164 10.16 -3.71 30.54
C ASP A 164 10.85 -2.60 31.35
N LYS A 165 10.33 -2.27 32.52
CA LYS A 165 10.98 -1.30 33.46
C LYS A 165 12.34 -1.79 33.99
N GLU A 166 12.47 -3.07 34.31
CA GLU A 166 13.77 -3.65 34.72
C GLU A 166 14.77 -3.55 33.55
N THR A 167 14.38 -3.87 32.37
CA THR A 167 15.25 -3.82 31.19
C THR A 167 15.68 -2.39 30.86
N VAL A 168 14.79 -1.43 31.00
CA VAL A 168 15.12 0.00 30.85
C VAL A 168 16.10 0.43 31.95
N ARG A 169 15.92 -0.06 33.17
CA ARG A 169 16.85 0.21 34.28
C ARG A 169 18.26 -0.31 33.99
N ASP A 170 18.38 -1.58 33.57
CA ASP A 170 19.65 -2.21 33.21
C ASP A 170 20.37 -1.44 32.09
N PHE A 171 19.60 -0.94 31.12
CA PHE A 171 20.15 -0.14 30.00
C PHE A 171 20.66 1.23 30.50
N ILE A 172 19.92 1.90 31.39
CA ILE A 172 20.29 3.21 31.92
C ILE A 172 21.54 3.12 32.84
N GLU A 173 21.70 2.00 33.53
CA GLU A 173 22.93 1.74 34.28
C GLU A 173 24.16 1.63 33.37
N LEU A 174 23.99 1.11 32.16
CA LEU A 174 25.05 1.01 31.15
C LEU A 174 25.26 2.31 30.34
N CYS A 175 24.16 3.01 30.04
CA CYS A 175 24.17 4.24 29.26
C CYS A 175 23.25 5.28 29.92
N PRO A 176 23.74 6.05 30.91
CA PRO A 176 22.94 7.07 31.59
C PRO A 176 22.36 8.10 30.60
N VAL A 177 21.04 8.29 30.65
CA VAL A 177 20.34 9.33 29.88
C VAL A 177 20.27 10.59 30.76
N LEU A 178 20.80 11.68 30.22
CA LEU A 178 20.83 12.97 30.92
C LEU A 178 19.85 13.92 30.22
N SER A 179 18.97 14.58 30.99
CA SER A 179 18.21 15.72 30.51
C SER A 179 18.93 17.02 30.80
N MET A 180 18.74 18.02 29.94
CA MET A 180 19.30 19.36 30.11
C MET A 180 18.16 20.36 30.22
N GLU A 181 17.86 20.81 31.41
CA GLU A 181 16.90 21.86 31.70
C GLU A 181 17.56 23.05 32.38
N GLY A 182 17.29 24.26 31.85
CA GLY A 182 17.85 25.49 32.43
C GLY A 182 19.39 25.55 32.50
N GLY A 183 20.08 24.82 31.60
CA GLY A 183 21.54 24.74 31.58
C GLY A 183 22.17 23.79 32.60
N LYS A 184 21.39 23.02 33.32
CA LYS A 184 21.85 21.98 34.22
C LYS A 184 21.55 20.59 33.67
N MET A 185 22.54 19.70 33.72
CA MET A 185 22.35 18.29 33.37
C MET A 185 21.94 17.51 34.63
N SER A 186 20.87 16.74 34.51
CA SER A 186 20.41 15.81 35.56
C SER A 186 20.12 14.42 34.97
N PRO A 187 20.44 13.33 35.69
CA PRO A 187 20.01 12.00 35.29
C PRO A 187 18.49 11.92 35.26
N MET A 188 17.93 11.28 34.23
CA MET A 188 16.50 11.01 34.17
C MET A 188 16.15 9.80 35.05
N ASP A 189 15.02 9.87 35.72
CA ASP A 189 14.46 8.73 36.50
C ASP A 189 13.94 7.66 35.54
N VAL A 190 14.02 6.39 35.94
CA VAL A 190 13.55 5.24 35.15
C VAL A 190 12.06 5.34 34.80
N ASN A 191 11.24 5.85 35.74
CA ASN A 191 9.81 5.97 35.50
C ASN A 191 9.49 7.10 34.50
N ASP A 192 10.24 8.20 34.55
CA ASP A 192 10.10 9.30 33.58
C ASP A 192 10.50 8.84 32.18
N ILE A 193 11.60 8.10 32.05
CA ILE A 193 12.03 7.52 30.79
C ILE A 193 11.00 6.50 30.29
N TYR A 194 10.49 5.63 31.17
CA TYR A 194 9.47 4.66 30.77
C TYR A 194 8.19 5.34 30.30
N LYS A 195 7.72 6.38 31.01
CA LYS A 195 6.55 7.18 30.57
C LYS A 195 6.76 7.86 29.24
N GLN A 196 7.93 8.44 29.00
CA GLN A 196 8.27 9.04 27.72
C GLN A 196 8.36 7.98 26.60
N LEU A 197 8.91 6.79 26.90
CA LEU A 197 8.92 5.67 25.97
C LEU A 197 7.52 5.21 25.57
N GLU A 198 6.61 5.11 26.53
CA GLU A 198 5.21 4.76 26.25
C GLU A 198 4.56 5.83 25.36
N ASN A 199 4.80 7.12 25.60
CA ASN A 199 4.34 8.18 24.71
C ASN A 199 4.90 8.04 23.29
N VAL A 200 6.19 7.72 23.17
CA VAL A 200 6.81 7.45 21.84
C VAL A 200 6.18 6.25 21.15
N PHE A 201 5.86 5.18 21.89
CA PHE A 201 5.15 4.03 21.30
C PHE A 201 3.74 4.40 20.86
N ILE A 202 3.03 5.18 21.66
CA ILE A 202 1.68 5.66 21.33
C ILE A 202 1.72 6.56 20.10
N ASP A 203 2.63 7.53 20.04
CA ASP A 203 2.80 8.40 18.88
C ASP A 203 3.15 7.63 17.60
N ARG A 204 4.05 6.64 17.73
CA ARG A 204 4.40 5.76 16.60
C ARG A 204 3.21 4.92 16.17
N LEU A 205 2.45 4.38 17.12
CA LEU A 205 1.25 3.59 16.84
C LEU A 205 0.18 4.42 16.11
N VAL A 206 -0.03 5.65 16.55
CA VAL A 206 -0.94 6.62 15.93
C VAL A 206 -0.50 6.92 14.50
N ARG A 207 0.74 7.34 14.29
CA ARG A 207 1.26 7.69 12.95
C ARG A 207 1.29 6.52 11.97
N LYS A 208 1.40 5.28 12.47
CA LYS A 208 1.36 4.06 11.66
C LYS A 208 -0.04 3.47 11.49
N GLY A 209 -1.07 4.07 12.07
CA GLY A 209 -2.43 3.57 11.96
C GLY A 209 -2.58 2.14 12.47
N PHE A 210 -2.02 1.86 13.64
CA PHE A 210 -1.98 0.54 14.29
C PHE A 210 -1.15 -0.54 13.57
N ASP A 211 -0.38 -0.16 12.55
CA ASP A 211 0.55 -1.06 11.87
C ASP A 211 1.91 -1.13 12.58
N ASP A 212 1.88 -1.49 13.85
CA ASP A 212 3.09 -1.60 14.66
C ASP A 212 3.01 -2.78 15.64
N PRO A 213 4.10 -3.59 15.75
CA PRO A 213 4.16 -4.71 16.69
C PRO A 213 3.95 -4.32 18.16
N CYS A 214 4.20 -3.05 18.53
CA CYS A 214 4.01 -2.59 19.91
C CYS A 214 2.55 -2.59 20.37
N LEU A 215 1.59 -2.69 19.44
CA LEU A 215 0.17 -2.86 19.75
C LEU A 215 -0.14 -4.21 20.40
N TYR A 216 0.69 -5.24 20.15
CA TYR A 216 0.34 -6.61 20.51
C TYR A 216 1.00 -7.06 21.81
N ASN A 217 0.24 -7.80 22.59
CA ASN A 217 0.76 -8.59 23.71
C ASN A 217 1.21 -9.96 23.18
N GLN A 218 2.53 -10.18 23.14
CA GLN A 218 3.13 -11.39 22.58
C GLN A 218 2.71 -12.66 23.31
N ASP A 219 2.67 -12.61 24.65
CA ASP A 219 2.33 -13.78 25.46
C ASP A 219 0.87 -14.20 25.23
N GLU A 220 -0.05 -13.26 25.16
CA GLU A 220 -1.45 -13.52 24.88
C GLU A 220 -1.66 -13.99 23.43
N LEU A 221 -0.95 -13.43 22.46
CA LEU A 221 -1.05 -13.85 21.06
C LEU A 221 -0.59 -15.30 20.86
N ASN A 222 0.41 -15.76 21.64
CA ASN A 222 0.87 -17.13 21.59
C ASN A 222 -0.13 -18.13 22.22
N LYS A 223 -0.97 -17.67 23.16
CA LYS A 223 -1.99 -18.51 23.83
C LYS A 223 -3.25 -18.71 23.01
N VAL A 224 -3.50 -17.88 21.98
CA VAL A 224 -4.71 -18.02 21.15
C VAL A 224 -4.65 -19.29 20.31
N ASN A 225 -5.78 -20.01 20.25
CA ASN A 225 -5.91 -21.20 19.43
C ASN A 225 -5.53 -20.90 17.96
N PRO A 226 -4.60 -21.68 17.37
CA PRO A 226 -4.18 -21.50 15.98
C PRO A 226 -5.34 -21.51 14.97
N GLU A 227 -6.41 -22.27 15.21
CA GLU A 227 -7.59 -22.32 14.35
C GLU A 227 -8.29 -20.96 14.26
N ILE A 228 -8.40 -20.22 15.38
CA ILE A 228 -8.99 -18.89 15.42
C ILE A 228 -8.10 -17.91 14.63
N ILE A 229 -6.79 -17.97 14.81
CA ILE A 229 -5.84 -17.13 14.08
C ILE A 229 -5.88 -17.43 12.58
N ASN A 230 -5.96 -18.70 12.18
CA ASN A 230 -6.07 -19.09 10.78
C ASN A 230 -7.41 -18.63 10.17
N HIS A 231 -8.52 -18.84 10.88
CA HIS A 231 -9.84 -18.34 10.46
C HIS A 231 -9.84 -16.83 10.22
N ILE A 232 -9.23 -16.07 11.14
CA ILE A 232 -9.08 -14.61 10.99
C ILE A 232 -8.18 -14.28 9.80
N GLY A 233 -7.08 -15.01 9.61
CA GLY A 233 -6.15 -14.78 8.50
C GLY A 233 -6.74 -15.10 7.12
N GLU A 234 -7.64 -16.08 7.04
CA GLU A 234 -8.35 -16.42 5.80
C GLU A 234 -9.41 -15.39 5.43
N ASN A 235 -10.09 -14.84 6.43
CA ASN A 235 -11.21 -13.91 6.27
C ASN A 235 -10.84 -12.44 6.51
N GLY A 236 -9.74 -12.17 7.22
CA GLY A 236 -9.34 -10.83 7.66
C GLY A 236 -8.76 -9.90 6.58
N GLY A 237 -8.55 -10.41 5.37
CA GLY A 237 -7.87 -9.69 4.30
C GLY A 237 -6.34 -9.68 4.49
N LYS A 238 -5.61 -10.06 3.45
CA LYS A 238 -4.13 -10.00 3.47
C LYS A 238 -3.69 -8.55 3.29
N ALA A 239 -3.27 -7.91 4.37
CA ALA A 239 -2.59 -6.62 4.28
C ALA A 239 -1.25 -6.79 3.55
N PRO A 240 -0.81 -5.81 2.73
CA PRO A 240 0.44 -5.90 1.97
C PRO A 240 1.64 -6.08 2.89
N ASP A 241 2.53 -7.01 2.57
CA ASP A 241 3.75 -7.27 3.33
C ASP A 241 4.80 -6.18 3.08
N GLU A 242 5.19 -5.44 4.12
CA GLU A 242 6.42 -4.67 4.09
C GLU A 242 7.64 -5.58 4.32
N LYS A 243 8.59 -5.57 3.40
CA LYS A 243 9.86 -6.30 3.54
C LYS A 243 10.71 -5.68 4.64
N ARG A 244 10.75 -6.28 5.81
CA ARG A 244 11.62 -5.88 6.94
C ARG A 244 12.88 -6.75 6.98
N LYS A 245 14.06 -6.12 7.19
CA LYS A 245 15.34 -6.82 7.37
C LYS A 245 15.46 -7.37 8.80
N GLU A 246 16.06 -8.56 8.92
CA GLU A 246 16.07 -9.41 10.12
C GLU A 246 17.09 -8.99 11.18
N ALA A 247 16.75 -9.24 12.47
CA ALA A 247 17.64 -9.15 13.62
C ALA A 247 18.02 -10.55 14.15
N LYS A 248 19.13 -10.66 14.91
CA LYS A 248 19.71 -11.94 15.37
C LYS A 248 18.94 -12.58 16.55
N ASP A 249 18.97 -13.88 16.65
CA ASP A 249 18.06 -14.73 17.42
C ASP A 249 18.62 -15.30 18.73
N THR A 250 17.80 -15.30 19.80
CA THR A 250 18.03 -16.09 21.02
C THR A 250 16.71 -16.64 21.57
N ILE A 251 16.68 -17.91 22.03
CA ILE A 251 15.49 -18.62 22.55
C ILE A 251 15.66 -18.96 24.03
N ASP A 252 14.56 -18.90 24.80
CA ASP A 252 14.44 -19.42 26.15
C ASP A 252 13.96 -20.89 26.13
N LEU A 253 14.74 -21.78 26.74
CA LEU A 253 14.47 -23.22 26.84
C LEU A 253 14.04 -23.66 28.25
N SER A 254 13.75 -22.72 29.16
CA SER A 254 13.56 -23.01 30.59
C SER A 254 12.21 -23.67 30.93
N HIS A 255 11.25 -23.69 30.02
CA HIS A 255 9.89 -24.19 30.26
C HIS A 255 9.49 -25.43 29.45
N MET A 256 10.45 -26.23 29.03
CA MET A 256 10.16 -27.46 28.26
C MET A 256 9.63 -28.57 29.17
N THR A 257 8.54 -29.22 28.73
CA THR A 257 8.09 -30.53 29.30
C THR A 257 9.07 -31.62 28.96
N ASP A 258 9.00 -32.75 29.67
CA ASP A 258 9.91 -33.88 29.43
C ASP A 258 9.78 -34.42 27.97
N GLU A 259 8.58 -34.43 27.39
CA GLU A 259 8.37 -34.77 25.99
C GLU A 259 9.04 -33.76 25.05
N GLN A 260 8.86 -32.47 25.28
CA GLN A 260 9.51 -31.44 24.50
C GLN A 260 11.03 -31.42 24.64
N ARG A 261 11.55 -31.86 25.79
CA ARG A 261 12.99 -32.02 26.01
C ARG A 261 13.54 -33.21 25.22
N ALA A 262 12.81 -34.32 25.17
CA ALA A 262 13.18 -35.49 24.34
C ALA A 262 13.19 -35.14 22.83
N GLU A 263 12.19 -34.44 22.35
CA GLU A 263 12.15 -33.92 20.97
C GLU A 263 13.30 -32.97 20.67
N TRP A 264 13.65 -32.11 21.64
CA TRP A 264 14.77 -31.19 21.54
C TRP A 264 16.12 -31.89 21.46
N GLU A 265 16.34 -32.92 22.27
CA GLU A 265 17.55 -33.74 22.22
C GLU A 265 17.67 -34.52 20.89
N GLU A 266 16.56 -35.02 20.36
CA GLU A 266 16.55 -35.64 19.04
C GLU A 266 16.86 -34.63 17.93
N LYS A 267 16.32 -33.38 18.00
CA LYS A 267 16.63 -32.30 17.06
C LYS A 267 18.12 -31.93 17.10
N ILE A 268 18.73 -31.87 18.30
CA ILE A 268 20.18 -31.64 18.45
C ILE A 268 20.95 -32.82 17.79
N ARG A 269 20.54 -34.04 17.98
CA ARG A 269 21.19 -35.23 17.40
C ARG A 269 21.17 -35.19 15.86
N GLN A 270 20.03 -34.82 15.27
CA GLN A 270 19.91 -34.62 13.82
C GLN A 270 20.81 -33.48 13.30
N LYS A 271 21.03 -32.45 14.07
CA LYS A 271 21.91 -31.29 13.69
C LYS A 271 23.40 -31.56 13.84
N LYS A 272 23.80 -32.66 14.43
CA LYS A 272 25.20 -33.03 14.61
C LYS A 272 25.93 -33.19 13.27
N ALA A 273 25.27 -33.73 12.24
CA ALA A 273 25.83 -33.82 10.89
C ALA A 273 26.07 -32.43 10.25
N GLU A 274 25.19 -31.49 10.49
CA GLU A 274 25.33 -30.10 10.01
C GLU A 274 26.44 -29.34 10.76
N ALA A 275 26.56 -29.56 12.07
CA ALA A 275 27.65 -29.04 12.88
C ALA A 275 29.01 -29.57 12.40
N LYS A 276 29.12 -30.85 12.04
CA LYS A 276 30.30 -31.49 11.48
C LYS A 276 30.72 -30.84 10.16
N LYS A 277 29.74 -30.64 9.23
CA LYS A 277 30.00 -29.96 7.98
C LYS A 277 30.49 -28.52 8.17
N LYS A 278 29.96 -27.80 9.15
CA LYS A 278 30.38 -26.46 9.51
C LYS A 278 31.77 -26.42 10.11
N ALA A 279 32.15 -27.43 10.91
CA ALA A 279 33.52 -27.58 11.40
C ALA A 279 34.51 -27.79 10.25
N GLU A 280 34.17 -28.66 9.30
CA GLU A 280 34.94 -28.90 8.07
C GLU A 280 35.12 -27.66 7.22
N GLU A 281 34.08 -26.82 7.07
CA GLU A 281 34.16 -25.55 6.35
C GLU A 281 35.04 -24.51 7.06
N LYS A 282 34.99 -24.47 8.41
CA LYS A 282 35.85 -23.60 9.22
C LYS A 282 37.32 -24.04 9.14
N LEU A 283 37.58 -25.34 9.22
CA LEU A 283 38.91 -25.89 9.09
C LEU A 283 39.58 -25.56 7.73
N LYS A 284 38.78 -25.34 6.70
CA LYS A 284 39.25 -24.94 5.36
C LYS A 284 39.57 -23.45 5.22
N LYS A 285 38.94 -22.60 6.07
CA LYS A 285 38.94 -21.14 5.89
C LYS A 285 39.65 -20.37 7.02
N ASP A 286 39.91 -21.01 8.16
CA ASP A 286 40.37 -20.35 9.37
C ASP A 286 41.52 -21.15 9.99
N GLU A 287 42.74 -20.67 9.78
CA GLU A 287 43.98 -21.35 10.26
C GLU A 287 44.08 -21.34 11.78
N GLU A 288 43.55 -20.30 12.47
CA GLU A 288 43.54 -20.24 13.93
C GLU A 288 42.58 -21.29 14.52
N PHE A 289 41.42 -21.45 13.91
CA PHE A 289 40.50 -22.51 14.28
C PHE A 289 41.06 -23.90 14.02
N LYS A 290 41.80 -24.09 12.91
CA LYS A 290 42.47 -25.34 12.57
C LYS A 290 43.49 -25.74 13.61
N ALA A 291 44.35 -24.81 14.03
CA ALA A 291 45.33 -25.06 15.08
C ALA A 291 44.69 -25.42 16.43
N LYS A 292 43.60 -24.72 16.81
CA LYS A 292 42.80 -25.05 18.01
C LYS A 292 42.15 -26.41 17.90
N TRP A 293 41.57 -26.76 16.75
CA TRP A 293 40.92 -28.04 16.54
C TRP A 293 41.90 -29.23 16.56
N GLU A 294 43.09 -29.06 16.02
CA GLU A 294 44.13 -30.08 16.06
C GLU A 294 44.67 -30.32 17.47
N ALA A 295 44.67 -29.30 18.32
CA ALA A 295 45.08 -29.38 19.71
C ALA A 295 44.03 -29.97 20.67
N MET A 296 42.76 -30.06 20.25
CA MET A 296 41.65 -30.61 21.03
C MET A 296 41.71 -32.13 21.08
N SER A 297 41.35 -32.68 22.25
CA SER A 297 41.09 -34.14 22.42
C SER A 297 39.84 -34.54 21.64
N GLU A 298 39.64 -35.84 21.50
CA GLU A 298 38.45 -36.41 20.83
C GLU A 298 37.15 -36.06 21.59
N GLU A 299 37.20 -36.01 22.91
CA GLU A 299 36.11 -35.64 23.80
C GLU A 299 35.79 -34.13 23.65
N GLU A 300 36.78 -33.27 23.63
CA GLU A 300 36.60 -31.81 23.41
C GLU A 300 36.01 -31.49 22.04
N ARG A 301 36.38 -32.22 21.00
CA ARG A 301 35.78 -32.08 19.66
C ARG A 301 34.34 -32.51 19.63
N GLU A 302 34.01 -33.60 20.32
CA GLU A 302 32.66 -34.11 20.46
C GLU A 302 31.74 -33.09 21.21
N ASP A 303 32.25 -32.52 22.30
CA ASP A 303 31.57 -31.45 23.04
C ASP A 303 31.39 -30.19 22.22
N TRP A 304 32.37 -29.80 21.43
CA TRP A 304 32.23 -28.66 20.50
C TRP A 304 31.18 -28.93 19.45
N LEU A 305 31.14 -30.15 18.85
CA LEU A 305 30.14 -30.55 17.87
C LEU A 305 28.74 -30.55 18.46
N LYS A 306 28.59 -30.98 19.71
CA LYS A 306 27.32 -30.99 20.43
C LYS A 306 26.86 -29.55 20.71
N ALA A 307 27.76 -28.69 21.19
CA ALA A 307 27.47 -27.29 21.44
C ALA A 307 27.10 -26.53 20.15
N GLU A 308 27.77 -26.79 19.02
CA GLU A 308 27.44 -26.19 17.74
C GLU A 308 26.11 -26.72 17.16
N ALA A 309 25.82 -28.02 17.32
CA ALA A 309 24.54 -28.61 16.94
C ALA A 309 23.38 -27.99 17.74
N GLU A 310 23.57 -27.81 19.05
CA GLU A 310 22.61 -27.10 19.90
C GLU A 310 22.42 -25.65 19.47
N ARG A 311 23.49 -24.95 19.11
CA ARG A 311 23.45 -23.59 18.60
C ARG A 311 22.67 -23.49 17.29
N ILE A 312 22.84 -24.47 16.37
CA ILE A 312 22.10 -24.54 15.13
C ILE A 312 20.61 -24.80 15.41
N ALA A 313 20.31 -25.79 16.25
CA ALA A 313 18.95 -26.13 16.61
C ALA A 313 18.22 -24.95 17.29
N ARG A 314 18.88 -24.22 18.19
CA ARG A 314 18.37 -22.99 18.84
C ARG A 314 18.04 -21.91 17.81
N ARG A 315 18.93 -21.71 16.84
CA ARG A 315 18.69 -20.73 15.76
C ARG A 315 17.48 -21.08 14.91
N GLU A 316 17.35 -22.34 14.53
CA GLU A 316 16.20 -22.78 13.73
C GLU A 316 14.89 -22.66 14.50
N LYS A 317 14.88 -23.09 15.76
CA LYS A 317 13.68 -22.96 16.60
C LYS A 317 13.30 -21.48 16.77
N ALA A 318 14.27 -20.59 17.00
CA ALA A 318 14.03 -19.17 17.07
C ALA A 318 13.45 -18.61 15.77
N LYS A 319 13.94 -19.11 14.64
CA LYS A 319 13.41 -18.73 13.34
C LYS A 319 11.98 -19.20 13.16
N GLU A 320 11.69 -20.47 13.49
CA GLU A 320 10.35 -21.04 13.40
C GLU A 320 9.34 -20.27 14.29
N GLU A 321 9.68 -20.03 15.57
CA GLU A 321 8.84 -19.27 16.49
C GLU A 321 8.60 -17.83 16.04
N ARG A 322 9.61 -17.18 15.44
CA ARG A 322 9.47 -15.85 14.89
C ARG A 322 8.60 -15.83 13.64
N GLU A 323 8.75 -16.81 12.75
CA GLU A 323 7.91 -16.94 11.55
C GLU A 323 6.46 -17.21 11.94
N GLU A 324 6.24 -18.05 12.95
CA GLU A 324 4.90 -18.32 13.47
C GLU A 324 4.29 -17.07 14.12
N PHE A 325 5.04 -16.38 14.97
CA PHE A 325 4.58 -15.12 15.56
C PHE A 325 4.28 -14.07 14.50
N LYS A 326 5.16 -13.91 13.50
CA LYS A 326 4.95 -13.02 12.36
C LYS A 326 3.69 -13.42 11.59
N LYS A 327 3.47 -14.70 11.34
CA LYS A 327 2.25 -15.20 10.70
C LYS A 327 1.00 -14.91 11.51
N ARG A 328 1.02 -15.16 12.83
CA ARG A 328 -0.10 -14.83 13.73
C ARG A 328 -0.40 -13.35 13.75
N MET A 329 0.62 -12.52 13.86
CA MET A 329 0.47 -11.06 13.83
C MET A 329 -0.07 -10.58 12.47
N THR A 330 0.43 -11.14 11.35
CA THR A 330 -0.04 -10.81 10.00
C THR A 330 -1.52 -11.15 9.84
N ASN A 331 -1.99 -12.25 10.42
CA ASN A 331 -3.37 -12.67 10.34
C ASN A 331 -4.35 -11.71 11.04
N ILE A 332 -3.96 -11.17 12.20
CA ILE A 332 -4.82 -10.20 12.93
C ILE A 332 -4.58 -8.75 12.53
N ARG A 333 -3.52 -8.45 11.78
CA ARG A 333 -3.18 -7.11 11.31
C ARG A 333 -4.31 -6.46 10.50
N GLY A 334 -5.00 -7.23 9.68
CA GLY A 334 -6.13 -6.75 8.90
C GLY A 334 -7.26 -6.15 9.74
N ILE A 335 -7.48 -6.67 10.96
CA ILE A 335 -8.42 -6.09 11.94
C ILE A 335 -7.82 -4.82 12.55
N ALA A 336 -6.56 -4.87 12.98
CA ALA A 336 -5.91 -3.76 13.66
C ALA A 336 -5.89 -2.47 12.83
N LEU A 337 -5.63 -2.56 11.52
CA LEU A 337 -5.58 -1.42 10.61
C LEU A 337 -6.92 -0.68 10.45
N ARG A 338 -8.03 -1.31 10.80
CA ARG A 338 -9.37 -0.70 10.70
C ARG A 338 -9.79 0.05 11.95
N ILE A 339 -9.20 -0.31 13.09
CA ILE A 339 -9.57 0.24 14.41
C ILE A 339 -9.36 1.77 14.52
N PRO A 340 -8.25 2.37 14.02
CA PRO A 340 -8.02 3.81 14.18
C PRO A 340 -9.12 4.69 13.61
N LEU A 341 -9.66 4.37 12.45
CA LEU A 341 -10.76 5.11 11.86
C LEU A 341 -12.04 5.02 12.70
N LEU A 342 -12.31 3.84 13.26
CA LEU A 342 -13.45 3.64 14.18
C LEU A 342 -13.26 4.40 15.49
N MET A 343 -12.03 4.48 16.00
CA MET A 343 -11.69 5.29 17.16
C MET A 343 -11.82 6.79 16.90
N TYR A 344 -11.46 7.24 15.71
CA TYR A 344 -11.66 8.63 15.28
C TYR A 344 -13.15 9.00 15.24
N GLY A 345 -13.97 8.15 14.63
CA GLY A 345 -15.43 8.36 14.53
C GLY A 345 -16.17 8.25 15.85
N GLY A 346 -15.64 7.46 16.76
CA GLY A 346 -16.27 7.16 18.04
C GLY A 346 -17.30 6.03 17.95
N ALA A 347 -18.11 5.84 19.01
CA ALA A 347 -19.23 4.90 19.00
C ALA A 347 -20.41 5.46 18.20
N ASP A 348 -21.18 4.58 17.55
CA ASP A 348 -22.33 4.94 16.71
C ASP A 348 -23.41 5.80 17.39
N ALA A 349 -23.54 5.72 18.71
CA ALA A 349 -24.50 6.46 19.52
C ALA A 349 -23.81 7.24 20.65
N GLY A 350 -22.52 7.60 20.48
CA GLY A 350 -21.69 7.95 21.60
C GLY A 350 -21.94 9.31 22.23
N ASP A 351 -22.00 9.33 23.55
CA ASP A 351 -21.54 10.48 24.32
C ASP A 351 -20.10 10.81 23.87
N PRO A 352 -19.76 12.07 23.56
CA PRO A 352 -18.40 12.48 23.26
C PRO A 352 -17.37 12.10 24.34
N LYS A 353 -17.81 11.82 25.56
CA LYS A 353 -16.99 11.35 26.68
C LYS A 353 -16.81 9.83 26.72
N ASP A 354 -17.54 9.07 25.90
CA ASP A 354 -17.55 7.61 25.96
C ASP A 354 -16.40 7.05 25.13
N GLU A 355 -15.34 6.64 25.81
CA GLU A 355 -14.10 6.15 25.19
C GLU A 355 -14.25 4.71 24.71
N LEU A 356 -13.67 4.42 23.55
CA LEU A 356 -13.54 3.05 23.06
C LEU A 356 -12.30 2.39 23.71
N THR A 357 -12.58 1.38 24.53
CA THR A 357 -11.55 0.50 25.11
C THR A 357 -11.50 -0.84 24.39
N VAL A 358 -10.44 -1.61 24.56
CA VAL A 358 -10.35 -2.97 24.02
C VAL A 358 -11.56 -3.82 24.44
N ASP A 359 -12.01 -3.66 25.69
CA ASP A 359 -13.09 -4.46 26.26
C ASP A 359 -14.47 -4.07 25.77
N ASN A 360 -14.71 -2.81 25.45
CA ASN A 360 -16.02 -2.34 25.00
C ASN A 360 -16.14 -2.18 23.48
N PHE A 361 -15.03 -2.28 22.73
CA PHE A 361 -14.95 -1.96 21.31
C PHE A 361 -16.01 -2.67 20.47
N SER A 362 -16.09 -4.01 20.57
CA SER A 362 -17.07 -4.78 19.78
C SER A 362 -18.52 -4.48 20.15
N ARG A 363 -18.78 -4.18 21.42
CA ARG A 363 -20.13 -3.89 21.94
C ARG A 363 -20.63 -2.50 21.55
N LYS A 364 -19.70 -1.51 21.52
CA LYS A 364 -20.04 -0.11 21.22
C LYS A 364 -20.30 0.15 19.74
N ILE A 365 -19.75 -0.67 18.84
CA ILE A 365 -19.96 -0.54 17.39
C ILE A 365 -21.20 -1.35 17.01
N LYS A 366 -22.15 -0.74 16.28
CA LYS A 366 -23.33 -1.41 15.75
C LYS A 366 -22.97 -2.46 14.71
N ASP A 367 -23.84 -3.45 14.49
CA ASP A 367 -23.57 -4.56 13.57
C ASP A 367 -23.45 -4.10 12.11
N GLU A 368 -24.27 -3.14 11.70
CA GLU A 368 -24.21 -2.53 10.38
C GLU A 368 -22.84 -1.88 10.13
N SER A 369 -22.36 -1.12 11.09
CA SER A 369 -21.04 -0.46 11.05
C SER A 369 -19.89 -1.47 11.13
N TRP A 370 -20.06 -2.53 11.92
CA TRP A 370 -19.11 -3.63 11.97
C TRP A 370 -18.96 -4.29 10.59
N THR A 371 -20.05 -4.57 9.93
CA THR A 371 -20.09 -5.18 8.59
C THR A 371 -19.46 -4.29 7.52
N GLU A 372 -19.58 -2.96 7.63
CA GLU A 372 -18.97 -2.04 6.67
C GLU A 372 -17.45 -1.88 6.86
N PHE A 373 -17.00 -1.77 8.11
CA PHE A 373 -15.62 -1.38 8.41
C PHE A 373 -14.71 -2.55 8.77
N MET A 374 -15.25 -3.67 9.25
CA MET A 374 -14.47 -4.85 9.60
C MET A 374 -14.38 -5.86 8.44
N PRO A 375 -13.42 -6.80 8.47
CA PRO A 375 -13.31 -7.80 7.42
C PRO A 375 -14.56 -8.66 7.34
N LYS A 376 -15.00 -8.96 6.13
CA LYS A 376 -16.12 -9.88 5.92
C LYS A 376 -15.79 -11.27 6.49
N GLY A 377 -16.74 -11.86 7.22
CA GLY A 377 -16.56 -13.15 7.86
C GLY A 377 -15.86 -13.09 9.23
N ILE A 378 -15.53 -11.90 9.73
CA ILE A 378 -15.04 -11.71 11.11
C ILE A 378 -16.15 -11.15 11.97
N SER A 379 -16.63 -11.96 12.87
CA SER A 379 -17.69 -11.57 13.82
C SER A 379 -17.14 -10.78 15.02
N LYS A 380 -18.04 -10.18 15.79
CA LYS A 380 -17.69 -9.55 17.07
C LYS A 380 -17.16 -10.58 18.09
N GLU A 381 -17.68 -11.82 18.03
CA GLU A 381 -17.17 -12.93 18.83
C GLU A 381 -15.73 -13.30 18.49
N ASP A 382 -15.36 -13.29 17.22
CA ASP A 382 -13.98 -13.56 16.80
C ASP A 382 -13.03 -12.46 17.31
N PHE A 383 -13.45 -11.21 17.24
CA PHE A 383 -12.69 -10.11 17.86
C PHE A 383 -12.54 -10.32 19.38
N ASN A 384 -13.62 -10.69 20.06
CA ASN A 384 -13.58 -10.92 21.52
C ASN A 384 -12.62 -12.04 21.92
N LYS A 385 -12.42 -13.05 21.07
CA LYS A 385 -11.44 -14.13 21.30
C LYS A 385 -10.00 -13.65 21.22
N ILE A 386 -9.72 -12.62 20.42
CA ILE A 386 -8.36 -12.09 20.22
C ILE A 386 -8.11 -10.75 20.94
N ARG A 387 -9.12 -10.14 21.58
CA ARG A 387 -8.98 -8.80 22.18
C ARG A 387 -7.82 -8.68 23.16
N LYS A 388 -7.53 -9.76 23.93
CA LYS A 388 -6.41 -9.81 24.87
C LYS A 388 -5.03 -9.76 24.19
N CYS A 389 -4.97 -10.04 22.89
CA CYS A 389 -3.75 -9.91 22.11
C CYS A 389 -3.33 -8.44 21.91
N PHE A 390 -4.24 -7.49 22.13
CA PHE A 390 -3.92 -6.08 22.07
C PHE A 390 -3.46 -5.56 23.43
N ASN A 391 -2.43 -4.73 23.43
CA ASN A 391 -2.04 -3.98 24.64
C ASN A 391 -3.10 -2.93 24.93
N ALA A 392 -3.88 -3.12 25.99
CA ALA A 392 -5.03 -2.28 26.31
C ALA A 392 -4.65 -0.80 26.51
N THR A 393 -3.57 -0.53 27.25
CA THR A 393 -3.11 0.84 27.50
C THR A 393 -2.76 1.57 26.22
N ARG A 394 -1.94 0.95 25.36
CA ARG A 394 -1.52 1.56 24.07
C ARG A 394 -2.68 1.72 23.11
N PHE A 395 -3.61 0.77 23.09
CA PHE A 395 -4.84 0.84 22.30
C PHE A 395 -5.69 2.05 22.70
N GLU A 396 -5.94 2.21 23.99
CA GLU A 396 -6.79 3.26 24.52
C GLU A 396 -6.15 4.65 24.41
N GLU A 397 -4.88 4.76 24.76
CA GLU A 397 -4.15 6.04 24.69
C GLU A 397 -3.97 6.51 23.23
N ALA A 398 -3.76 5.59 22.28
CA ALA A 398 -3.76 5.95 20.86
C ALA A 398 -5.12 6.45 20.39
N GLY A 399 -6.22 5.85 20.85
CA GLY A 399 -7.57 6.34 20.59
C GLY A 399 -7.81 7.73 21.16
N LYS A 400 -7.39 7.98 22.39
CA LYS A 400 -7.42 9.31 23.01
C LYS A 400 -6.60 10.33 22.23
N LYS A 401 -5.43 9.93 21.71
CA LYS A 401 -4.56 10.81 20.91
C LYS A 401 -5.23 11.28 19.63
N TYR A 402 -5.88 10.37 18.85
CA TYR A 402 -6.65 10.77 17.68
C TYR A 402 -7.73 11.80 18.01
N ARG A 403 -8.43 11.60 19.12
CA ARG A 403 -9.48 12.55 19.57
C ARG A 403 -8.89 13.87 20.04
N ALA A 404 -7.76 13.85 20.76
CA ALA A 404 -7.08 15.06 21.20
C ALA A 404 -6.64 15.93 20.01
N LEU A 405 -5.97 15.34 19.02
CA LEU A 405 -5.59 16.03 17.78
C LEU A 405 -6.78 16.67 17.07
N THR A 406 -7.93 15.97 17.05
CA THR A 406 -9.15 16.52 16.45
C THR A 406 -9.75 17.67 17.28
N ARG A 407 -9.68 17.60 18.61
CA ARG A 407 -10.14 18.71 19.49
C ARG A 407 -9.23 19.93 19.36
N GLU A 408 -7.93 19.73 19.24
CA GLU A 408 -6.99 20.83 18.99
C GLU A 408 -7.34 21.55 17.69
N ALA A 409 -7.69 20.81 16.63
CA ALA A 409 -8.11 21.37 15.35
C ALA A 409 -9.39 22.23 15.45
N ASP A 410 -10.24 22.02 16.43
CA ASP A 410 -11.46 22.80 16.64
C ASP A 410 -11.21 24.24 17.12
N PHE A 411 -9.99 24.57 17.53
CA PHE A 411 -9.55 25.91 17.95
C PHE A 411 -8.67 26.60 16.91
N MET A 412 -8.44 25.98 15.77
CA MET A 412 -7.60 26.49 14.68
C MET A 412 -8.45 27.23 13.64
N HIS A 413 -7.84 28.15 12.92
CA HIS A 413 -8.40 28.67 11.68
C HIS A 413 -8.65 27.56 10.68
N ILE A 414 -9.63 27.74 9.79
CA ILE A 414 -10.08 26.67 8.89
C ILE A 414 -8.94 26.09 8.04
N ASP A 415 -8.03 26.92 7.54
CA ASP A 415 -6.88 26.43 6.76
C ASP A 415 -5.98 25.48 7.57
N GLU A 416 -5.69 25.83 8.82
CA GLU A 416 -4.89 24.99 9.73
C GLU A 416 -5.66 23.75 10.18
N ARG A 417 -6.94 23.92 10.47
CA ARG A 417 -7.85 22.81 10.83
C ARG A 417 -7.88 21.72 9.76
N ILE A 418 -7.96 22.13 8.48
CA ILE A 418 -7.95 21.17 7.37
C ILE A 418 -6.63 20.43 7.30
N ARG A 419 -5.50 21.12 7.46
CA ARG A 419 -4.18 20.48 7.52
C ARG A 419 -4.11 19.44 8.63
N GLN A 420 -4.54 19.80 9.83
CA GLN A 420 -4.55 18.90 10.99
C GLN A 420 -5.44 17.66 10.76
N ILE A 421 -6.68 17.87 10.29
CA ILE A 421 -7.62 16.76 10.00
C ILE A 421 -7.06 15.85 8.91
N THR A 422 -6.54 16.40 7.83
CA THR A 422 -6.00 15.61 6.72
C THR A 422 -4.70 14.89 7.10
N GLU A 423 -3.90 15.46 8.00
CA GLU A 423 -2.76 14.77 8.60
C GLU A 423 -3.21 13.55 9.41
N ILE A 424 -4.25 13.66 10.24
CA ILE A 424 -4.83 12.53 10.97
C ILE A 424 -5.25 11.42 9.99
N PHE A 425 -5.92 11.78 8.89
CA PHE A 425 -6.31 10.81 7.86
C PHE A 425 -5.11 10.16 7.14
N SER A 426 -3.97 10.83 7.06
CA SER A 426 -2.75 10.26 6.48
C SER A 426 -2.19 9.10 7.31
N TYR A 427 -2.55 9.01 8.59
CA TYR A 427 -2.16 7.92 9.47
C TYR A 427 -2.98 6.65 9.25
N PHE A 428 -4.21 6.75 8.74
CA PHE A 428 -5.06 5.60 8.49
C PHE A 428 -4.60 4.82 7.27
N ARG A 429 -4.59 3.49 7.36
CA ARG A 429 -4.13 2.60 6.30
C ARG A 429 -5.28 1.90 5.61
N ASN A 430 -5.16 1.70 4.30
CA ASN A 430 -6.09 0.87 3.57
C ASN A 430 -5.84 -0.60 3.93
N PRO A 431 -6.79 -1.27 4.55
CA PRO A 431 -6.58 -2.63 5.02
C PRO A 431 -6.69 -3.69 3.92
N ASP A 432 -7.48 -3.44 2.87
CA ASP A 432 -7.71 -4.34 1.74
C ASP A 432 -8.32 -3.62 0.52
N LYS A 433 -8.67 -4.42 -0.50
CA LYS A 433 -9.28 -3.96 -1.76
C LYS A 433 -10.75 -3.59 -1.66
N GLU A 434 -11.45 -4.06 -0.64
CA GLU A 434 -12.90 -3.89 -0.49
C GLU A 434 -13.22 -2.64 0.33
N THR A 435 -12.36 -2.32 1.30
CA THR A 435 -12.50 -1.14 2.15
C THR A 435 -11.43 -0.11 1.77
N VAL A 436 -11.58 0.49 0.59
CA VAL A 436 -10.69 1.55 0.14
C VAL A 436 -11.12 2.87 0.77
N LEU A 437 -10.23 3.46 1.56
CA LEU A 437 -10.34 4.83 2.05
C LEU A 437 -9.65 5.73 1.04
N THR A 438 -10.36 6.74 0.54
CA THR A 438 -9.78 7.68 -0.42
C THR A 438 -8.82 8.62 0.30
N PRO A 439 -7.52 8.60 0.00
CA PRO A 439 -6.57 9.52 0.62
C PRO A 439 -6.88 10.98 0.25
N TRP A 440 -6.54 11.92 1.14
CA TRP A 440 -6.74 13.34 0.88
C TRP A 440 -6.07 13.80 -0.43
N ARG A 441 -4.88 13.29 -0.72
CA ARG A 441 -4.20 13.55 -2.00
C ARG A 441 -5.07 13.20 -3.20
N VAL A 442 -5.72 12.03 -3.17
CA VAL A 442 -6.59 11.59 -4.28
C VAL A 442 -7.86 12.41 -4.37
N VAL A 443 -8.45 12.81 -3.24
CA VAL A 443 -9.61 13.72 -3.25
C VAL A 443 -9.24 15.06 -3.91
N ASN A 444 -8.11 15.65 -3.53
CA ASN A 444 -7.64 16.90 -4.13
C ASN A 444 -7.38 16.75 -5.64
N MET A 445 -6.66 15.71 -6.05
CA MET A 445 -6.37 15.43 -7.45
C MET A 445 -7.66 15.22 -8.25
N HIS A 446 -8.54 14.34 -7.80
CA HIS A 446 -9.81 14.03 -8.45
C HIS A 446 -10.69 15.28 -8.62
N MET A 447 -10.87 16.02 -7.53
CA MET A 447 -11.75 17.17 -7.53
C MET A 447 -11.18 18.33 -8.35
N SER A 448 -9.88 18.62 -8.22
CA SER A 448 -9.24 19.69 -9.00
C SER A 448 -9.28 19.40 -10.50
N ASP A 449 -9.06 18.15 -10.90
CA ASP A 449 -9.01 17.73 -12.29
C ASP A 449 -10.39 17.67 -12.95
N THR A 450 -11.47 17.59 -12.16
CA THR A 450 -12.83 17.39 -12.69
C THR A 450 -13.73 18.60 -12.47
N ILE A 451 -13.96 19.02 -11.25
CA ILE A 451 -14.89 20.14 -10.94
C ILE A 451 -14.19 21.42 -10.49
N GLY A 452 -12.88 21.36 -10.22
CA GLY A 452 -12.12 22.50 -9.75
C GLY A 452 -12.37 22.83 -8.27
N GLY A 453 -12.23 24.09 -7.90
CA GLY A 453 -12.35 24.59 -6.54
C GLY A 453 -11.00 24.85 -5.87
N TRP A 454 -11.00 25.16 -4.57
CA TRP A 454 -9.78 25.36 -3.80
C TRP A 454 -9.11 24.04 -3.48
N CYS A 455 -7.85 23.90 -3.85
CA CYS A 455 -7.12 22.66 -3.86
C CYS A 455 -5.74 22.83 -3.23
N TRP A 456 -5.32 21.85 -2.44
CA TRP A 456 -3.99 21.75 -1.82
C TRP A 456 -3.02 20.93 -2.67
N TYR A 457 -3.49 20.35 -3.75
CA TYR A 457 -2.71 19.53 -4.67
C TYR A 457 -1.96 20.41 -5.67
N ALA A 458 -0.63 20.25 -5.77
CA ALA A 458 0.20 20.86 -6.80
C ALA A 458 0.57 19.85 -7.88
N GLU A 459 0.80 20.28 -9.14
CA GLU A 459 1.24 19.42 -10.25
C GLU A 459 2.58 18.74 -9.97
N SER A 460 3.46 19.40 -9.19
CA SER A 460 4.77 18.90 -8.77
C SER A 460 4.76 18.29 -7.38
N PHE A 461 3.74 17.53 -7.04
CA PHE A 461 3.62 16.89 -5.72
C PHE A 461 4.76 15.93 -5.45
N ASP A 462 5.55 16.20 -4.40
CA ASP A 462 6.56 15.26 -3.92
C ASP A 462 5.91 14.20 -3.01
N GLU A 463 5.78 12.99 -3.53
CA GLU A 463 5.20 11.86 -2.78
C GLU A 463 5.96 11.51 -1.49
N LYS A 464 7.26 11.89 -1.39
CA LYS A 464 8.09 11.56 -0.23
C LYS A 464 7.90 12.52 0.94
N THR A 465 7.63 13.78 0.66
CA THR A 465 7.53 14.81 1.68
C THR A 465 6.12 15.04 2.17
N GLY A 466 5.10 14.70 1.35
CA GLY A 466 3.72 15.01 1.67
C GLY A 466 3.44 16.50 1.87
N VAL A 467 4.37 17.36 1.43
CA VAL A 467 4.25 18.80 1.63
C VAL A 467 3.10 19.30 0.81
N LEU A 468 2.08 19.76 1.50
CA LEU A 468 0.95 20.45 0.92
C LEU A 468 1.40 21.87 0.61
N ASP A 469 1.32 22.22 -0.67
CA ASP A 469 1.52 23.60 -1.10
C ASP A 469 0.43 24.51 -0.55
N THR A 470 0.62 25.81 -0.73
CA THR A 470 -0.44 26.78 -0.42
C THR A 470 -1.67 26.46 -1.25
N PRO A 471 -2.88 26.45 -0.66
CA PRO A 471 -4.08 26.12 -1.39
C PRO A 471 -4.31 27.15 -2.51
N ARG A 472 -4.64 26.64 -3.69
CA ARG A 472 -4.92 27.45 -4.88
C ARG A 472 -6.29 27.15 -5.46
N TYR A 473 -6.88 28.15 -6.10
CA TYR A 473 -8.10 27.98 -6.86
C TYR A 473 -7.80 27.39 -8.24
N VAL A 474 -8.46 26.29 -8.57
CA VAL A 474 -8.38 25.62 -9.87
C VAL A 474 -9.69 25.87 -10.61
N ASP A 475 -9.62 26.58 -11.74
CA ASP A 475 -10.77 26.85 -12.57
C ASP A 475 -10.93 25.77 -13.64
N GLN A 476 -12.07 25.09 -13.62
CA GLN A 476 -12.52 24.15 -14.65
C GLN A 476 -13.62 24.78 -15.55
N GLY A 477 -13.52 26.07 -15.78
CA GLY A 477 -14.40 26.83 -16.65
C GLY A 477 -15.80 27.03 -16.06
N ASP A 478 -16.83 26.84 -16.89
CA ASP A 478 -18.20 27.11 -16.47
C ASP A 478 -18.68 26.25 -15.32
N VAL A 479 -18.18 25.00 -15.22
CA VAL A 479 -18.49 24.11 -14.08
C VAL A 479 -18.02 24.72 -12.77
N THR A 480 -16.77 25.20 -12.70
CA THR A 480 -16.23 25.84 -11.50
C THR A 480 -17.01 27.10 -11.14
N ARG A 481 -17.27 27.94 -12.12
CA ARG A 481 -18.05 29.18 -11.91
C ARG A 481 -19.45 28.88 -11.40
N GLN A 482 -20.12 27.88 -11.93
CA GLN A 482 -21.45 27.49 -11.47
C GLN A 482 -21.47 26.88 -10.07
N LEU A 483 -20.40 26.15 -9.69
CA LEU A 483 -20.37 25.42 -8.40
C LEU A 483 -19.79 26.27 -7.27
N PHE A 484 -18.77 27.11 -7.55
CA PHE A 484 -18.00 27.81 -6.52
C PHE A 484 -18.04 29.34 -6.59
N ASP A 485 -18.41 29.93 -7.73
CA ASP A 485 -18.50 31.38 -7.90
C ASP A 485 -19.89 31.96 -7.60
N ASN A 486 -20.95 31.16 -7.65
CA ASN A 486 -22.32 31.61 -7.38
C ASN A 486 -22.72 31.50 -5.90
N VAL A 487 -21.84 31.85 -4.99
CA VAL A 487 -22.13 31.89 -3.56
C VAL A 487 -22.53 33.32 -3.21
N ASP A 488 -23.85 33.54 -3.07
CA ASP A 488 -24.40 34.84 -2.74
C ASP A 488 -24.27 35.16 -1.25
N LEU A 489 -23.70 36.32 -0.93
CA LEU A 489 -23.66 36.87 0.42
C LEU A 489 -25.05 37.23 0.98
N ALA A 490 -26.04 37.41 0.12
CA ALA A 490 -27.40 37.73 0.53
C ALA A 490 -28.17 36.58 1.17
N GLY A 491 -27.54 35.38 1.34
CA GLY A 491 -28.09 34.23 2.05
C GLY A 491 -28.94 33.30 1.20
N GLU A 492 -29.12 33.56 -0.09
CA GLU A 492 -29.73 32.60 -1.02
C GLU A 492 -28.69 31.64 -1.56
N VAL A 493 -28.51 30.55 -0.85
CA VAL A 493 -27.59 29.50 -1.23
C VAL A 493 -28.12 28.75 -2.43
N GLN A 494 -27.48 28.92 -3.58
CA GLN A 494 -27.93 28.30 -4.81
C GLN A 494 -27.28 26.95 -5.09
N THR A 495 -26.04 26.75 -4.68
CA THR A 495 -25.28 25.51 -4.98
C THR A 495 -25.50 24.42 -3.96
N LYS A 496 -25.96 23.26 -4.43
CA LYS A 496 -26.17 22.04 -3.63
C LYS A 496 -25.34 20.91 -4.20
N ILE A 497 -24.46 20.35 -3.40
CA ILE A 497 -23.56 19.28 -3.81
C ILE A 497 -23.83 18.04 -2.95
N LEU A 498 -24.03 16.92 -3.60
CA LEU A 498 -24.27 15.62 -2.96
C LEU A 498 -23.00 14.77 -3.00
N GLU A 499 -22.49 14.35 -1.84
CA GLU A 499 -21.58 13.22 -1.80
C GLU A 499 -22.34 11.92 -1.67
N ILE A 500 -22.04 10.98 -2.59
CA ILE A 500 -22.62 9.66 -2.61
C ILE A 500 -21.67 8.65 -1.95
N ASN A 501 -22.10 8.04 -0.83
CA ASN A 501 -21.37 7.05 -0.06
C ASN A 501 -20.14 7.60 0.70
N SER A 502 -20.34 8.60 1.52
CA SER A 502 -19.28 9.06 2.42
C SER A 502 -18.91 8.00 3.45
N LYS A 503 -17.60 7.79 3.62
CA LYS A 503 -17.01 6.98 4.70
C LYS A 503 -16.11 7.81 5.62
N THR A 504 -15.41 8.77 5.05
CA THR A 504 -14.40 9.56 5.75
C THR A 504 -14.77 11.03 5.89
N GLY A 505 -15.69 11.52 5.06
CA GLY A 505 -16.04 12.94 4.99
C GLY A 505 -15.02 13.82 4.27
N LEU A 506 -14.02 13.24 3.57
CA LEU A 506 -12.99 14.03 2.90
C LEU A 506 -13.49 14.73 1.63
N TYR A 507 -14.42 14.15 0.88
CA TYR A 507 -15.08 14.85 -0.22
C TYR A 507 -15.91 16.04 0.25
N PRO A 508 -16.80 15.89 1.26
CA PRO A 508 -17.48 17.04 1.83
C PRO A 508 -16.51 18.08 2.41
N LEU A 509 -15.40 17.64 3.00
CA LEU A 509 -14.38 18.55 3.52
C LEU A 509 -13.80 19.42 2.40
N TYR A 510 -13.45 18.82 1.25
CA TYR A 510 -12.94 19.53 0.08
C TYR A 510 -13.96 20.54 -0.48
N VAL A 511 -15.20 20.09 -0.66
CA VAL A 511 -16.28 20.92 -1.21
C VAL A 511 -16.58 22.08 -0.28
N THR A 512 -16.76 21.80 1.03
CA THR A 512 -17.03 22.84 2.02
C THR A 512 -15.89 23.85 2.10
N TYR A 513 -14.64 23.39 2.02
CA TYR A 513 -13.48 24.27 2.01
C TYR A 513 -13.45 25.17 0.77
N SER A 514 -13.77 24.63 -0.40
CA SER A 514 -13.80 25.40 -1.63
C SER A 514 -14.86 26.52 -1.60
N LEU A 515 -16.05 26.20 -1.11
CA LEU A 515 -17.13 27.17 -0.90
C LEU A 515 -16.77 28.18 0.21
N PHE A 516 -16.17 27.71 1.30
CA PHE A 516 -15.73 28.56 2.42
C PHE A 516 -14.72 29.62 1.96
N ARG A 517 -13.71 29.24 1.19
CA ARG A 517 -12.69 30.17 0.68
C ARG A 517 -13.34 31.26 -0.17
N ARG A 518 -14.28 30.91 -1.04
CA ARG A 518 -15.01 31.88 -1.86
C ARG A 518 -15.88 32.81 -1.01
N ARG A 519 -16.65 32.23 -0.11
CA ARG A 519 -17.55 33.03 0.75
C ARG A 519 -16.81 33.90 1.74
N LEU A 520 -15.67 33.45 2.25
CA LEU A 520 -14.80 34.25 3.10
C LEU A 520 -14.18 35.43 2.33
N ASP A 521 -13.68 35.20 1.12
CA ASP A 521 -13.13 36.26 0.28
C ASP A 521 -14.19 37.34 -0.06
N GLU A 522 -15.44 36.92 -0.28
CA GLU A 522 -16.55 37.84 -0.52
C GLU A 522 -16.96 38.62 0.75
N TYR A 523 -17.00 37.92 1.90
CA TYR A 523 -17.26 38.52 3.22
C TYR A 523 -16.22 39.60 3.54
N ILE A 524 -14.95 39.30 3.41
CA ILE A 524 -13.84 40.23 3.65
C ILE A 524 -13.95 41.46 2.76
N LYS A 525 -14.31 41.25 1.48
CA LYS A 525 -14.49 42.38 0.54
C LYS A 525 -15.72 43.25 0.87
N ALA A 526 -16.84 42.63 1.24
CA ALA A 526 -18.08 43.32 1.56
C ALA A 526 -17.96 44.17 2.83
N GLU A 527 -17.35 43.62 3.86
CA GLU A 527 -17.16 44.28 5.14
C GLU A 527 -15.92 45.23 5.17
N CYS A 528 -15.13 45.22 4.09
CA CYS A 528 -13.87 46.01 4.00
C CYS A 528 -12.92 45.76 5.19
N ILE A 529 -12.82 44.52 5.65
CA ILE A 529 -11.99 44.11 6.77
C ILE A 529 -10.71 43.41 6.26
N ASP A 530 -9.69 43.36 7.13
CA ASP A 530 -8.49 42.59 6.84
C ASP A 530 -8.70 41.10 7.18
N LYS A 531 -8.20 40.21 6.35
CA LYS A 531 -8.27 38.79 6.55
C LYS A 531 -7.72 38.38 7.91
N GLU A 532 -6.67 39.00 8.37
CA GLU A 532 -6.02 38.73 9.66
C GLU A 532 -6.90 39.09 10.87
N THR A 533 -7.97 39.85 10.68
CA THR A 533 -8.90 40.23 11.76
C THR A 533 -10.06 39.26 11.95
N VAL A 534 -10.27 38.34 10.99
CA VAL A 534 -11.35 37.35 11.08
C VAL A 534 -11.03 36.34 12.18
N SER A 535 -11.91 36.22 13.14
CA SER A 535 -11.76 35.25 14.24
C SER A 535 -12.08 33.81 13.83
N VAL A 536 -11.55 32.84 14.55
CA VAL A 536 -11.87 31.40 14.39
C VAL A 536 -13.39 31.16 14.48
N GLN A 537 -14.07 31.87 15.35
CA GLN A 537 -15.52 31.73 15.53
C GLN A 537 -16.29 32.21 14.29
N GLU A 538 -15.91 33.33 13.70
CA GLU A 538 -16.54 33.84 12.46
C GLU A 538 -16.31 32.87 11.31
N GLU A 539 -15.10 32.36 11.14
CA GLU A 539 -14.84 31.31 10.16
C GLU A 539 -15.70 30.06 10.38
N GLN A 540 -15.86 29.64 11.62
CA GLN A 540 -16.68 28.48 11.96
C GLN A 540 -18.17 28.70 11.66
N VAL A 541 -18.70 29.90 11.85
CA VAL A 541 -20.08 30.23 11.47
C VAL A 541 -20.27 30.09 9.96
N VAL A 542 -19.37 30.71 9.19
CA VAL A 542 -19.38 30.59 7.71
C VAL A 542 -19.29 29.12 7.26
N TRP A 543 -18.42 28.34 7.89
CA TRP A 543 -18.25 26.91 7.63
C TRP A 543 -19.52 26.12 7.91
N ASP A 544 -20.13 26.33 9.06
CA ASP A 544 -21.33 25.61 9.52
C ASP A 544 -22.55 25.91 8.64
N ASP A 545 -22.68 27.15 8.18
CA ASP A 545 -23.73 27.56 7.24
C ASP A 545 -23.57 26.86 5.88
N ILE A 546 -22.33 26.77 5.37
CA ILE A 546 -22.06 26.04 4.12
C ILE A 546 -22.41 24.57 4.25
N VAL A 547 -21.97 23.91 5.31
CA VAL A 547 -22.32 22.47 5.52
C VAL A 547 -23.85 22.28 5.61
N LYS A 548 -24.56 23.20 6.24
CA LYS A 548 -26.03 23.13 6.39
C LYS A 548 -26.75 23.34 5.06
N ASP A 549 -26.32 24.28 4.26
CA ASP A 549 -27.12 24.77 3.13
C ASP A 549 -26.63 24.25 1.78
N ASN A 550 -25.32 23.96 1.64
CA ASN A 550 -24.72 23.58 0.38
C ASN A 550 -24.35 22.08 0.31
N MET A 551 -23.97 21.47 1.45
CA MET A 551 -23.42 20.13 1.45
C MET A 551 -24.46 19.10 1.87
N TYR A 552 -24.67 18.11 1.03
CA TYR A 552 -25.55 16.97 1.24
C TYR A 552 -24.76 15.69 1.18
N VAL A 553 -24.94 14.81 2.15
CA VAL A 553 -24.10 13.61 2.28
C VAL A 553 -24.98 12.40 2.60
N ILE A 554 -24.78 11.33 1.84
CA ILE A 554 -25.31 10.01 2.17
C ILE A 554 -24.21 9.05 2.57
N CYS A 555 -24.47 8.37 3.69
CA CYS A 555 -23.61 7.35 4.27
C CYS A 555 -24.35 6.01 4.30
N ASN A 556 -23.60 4.93 4.24
CA ASN A 556 -24.18 3.60 4.29
C ASN A 556 -24.51 3.16 5.72
N THR A 557 -23.78 3.62 6.73
CA THR A 557 -23.92 3.20 8.13
C THR A 557 -23.85 4.38 9.11
N PRO A 558 -24.35 4.20 10.35
CA PRO A 558 -24.27 5.22 11.39
C PRO A 558 -22.83 5.63 11.74
N MET A 559 -21.86 4.71 11.69
CA MET A 559 -20.45 5.02 11.93
C MET A 559 -19.89 5.94 10.85
N ALA A 560 -20.22 5.70 9.58
CA ALA A 560 -19.82 6.58 8.49
C ALA A 560 -20.39 7.99 8.66
N VAL A 561 -21.63 8.12 9.15
CA VAL A 561 -22.21 9.42 9.55
C VAL A 561 -21.40 10.06 10.68
N GLY A 562 -21.03 9.28 11.70
CA GLY A 562 -20.23 9.75 12.84
C GLY A 562 -18.88 10.26 12.40
N ILE A 563 -18.17 9.49 11.58
CA ILE A 563 -16.85 9.86 11.01
C ILE A 563 -16.97 11.14 10.18
N THR A 564 -17.95 11.21 9.28
CA THR A 564 -18.19 12.37 8.41
C THR A 564 -18.46 13.63 9.23
N ARG A 565 -19.34 13.53 10.24
CA ARG A 565 -19.60 14.66 11.15
C ARG A 565 -18.35 15.08 11.91
N ARG A 566 -17.55 14.13 12.38
CA ARG A 566 -16.27 14.39 13.06
C ARG A 566 -15.30 15.13 12.15
N THR A 567 -15.21 14.73 10.88
CA THR A 567 -14.37 15.38 9.91
C THR A 567 -14.79 16.82 9.63
N LEU A 568 -16.09 17.09 9.51
CA LEU A 568 -16.62 18.41 9.20
C LEU A 568 -16.68 19.36 10.40
N PHE A 569 -17.07 18.86 11.56
CA PHE A 569 -17.36 19.67 12.74
C PHE A 569 -16.45 19.43 13.95
N GLY A 570 -15.62 18.38 13.91
CA GLY A 570 -14.81 17.99 15.06
C GLY A 570 -15.67 17.55 16.25
N PHE A 571 -15.36 18.08 17.42
CA PHE A 571 -16.10 17.87 18.68
C PHE A 571 -17.04 19.04 19.03
N ARG A 572 -17.11 20.05 18.15
CA ARG A 572 -18.00 21.18 18.37
C ARG A 572 -19.46 20.70 18.44
N GLN A 573 -20.18 21.23 19.38
CA GLN A 573 -21.63 21.04 19.45
C GLN A 573 -22.29 22.00 18.45
N VAL A 574 -22.67 21.48 17.31
CA VAL A 574 -23.38 22.24 16.30
C VAL A 574 -24.86 21.92 16.44
N ASP A 575 -25.67 22.91 16.76
CA ASP A 575 -27.12 22.79 16.98
C ASP A 575 -27.93 22.40 15.74
N GLN A 576 -27.24 22.04 14.66
CA GLN A 576 -27.81 21.90 13.35
C GLN A 576 -27.91 20.44 12.90
N LYS A 577 -29.08 20.11 12.40
CA LYS A 577 -29.31 18.91 11.60
C LYS A 577 -28.58 19.07 10.25
N ALA A 578 -27.28 18.81 10.25
CA ALA A 578 -26.52 18.75 9.00
C ALA A 578 -27.20 17.75 8.04
N ASN A 579 -27.14 18.03 6.75
CA ASN A 579 -27.68 17.18 5.68
C ASN A 579 -26.83 15.91 5.47
N ILE A 580 -26.54 15.19 6.56
CA ILE A 580 -25.76 13.95 6.56
C ILE A 580 -26.69 12.82 7.00
N LYS A 581 -27.00 11.91 6.08
CA LYS A 581 -28.02 10.86 6.29
C LYS A 581 -27.43 9.46 6.16
N ASN A 582 -27.89 8.56 7.04
CA ASN A 582 -27.70 7.13 6.87
C ASN A 582 -28.88 6.56 6.07
N VAL A 583 -28.63 5.90 4.92
CA VAL A 583 -29.69 5.41 4.02
C VAL A 583 -29.54 3.94 3.60
N GLN A 584 -28.64 3.18 4.21
CA GLN A 584 -28.34 1.80 3.81
C GLN A 584 -28.10 1.70 2.28
N LEU A 585 -27.26 2.59 1.81
CA LEU A 585 -27.11 2.96 0.41
C LEU A 585 -26.82 1.78 -0.52
N ILE A 586 -25.95 0.84 -0.07
CA ILE A 586 -25.51 -0.30 -0.89
C ILE A 586 -26.69 -1.19 -1.27
N GLU A 587 -27.57 -1.46 -0.32
CA GLU A 587 -28.74 -2.30 -0.56
C GLU A 587 -29.80 -1.56 -1.43
N ARG A 588 -30.09 -0.33 -1.08
CA ARG A 588 -31.14 0.45 -1.73
C ARG A 588 -30.78 0.87 -3.16
N ALA A 589 -29.53 1.20 -3.43
CA ALA A 589 -29.06 1.51 -4.80
C ALA A 589 -29.21 0.32 -5.76
N SER A 590 -29.21 -0.90 -5.23
CA SER A 590 -29.33 -2.12 -6.05
C SER A 590 -30.78 -2.62 -6.17
N LYS A 591 -31.61 -2.44 -5.13
CA LYS A 591 -32.94 -3.04 -5.07
C LYS A 591 -34.10 -2.03 -5.20
N ASN A 592 -33.92 -0.82 -4.68
CA ASN A 592 -34.97 0.20 -4.52
C ASN A 592 -34.49 1.58 -5.00
N GLN A 593 -33.83 1.61 -6.15
CA GLN A 593 -33.17 2.82 -6.67
C GLN A 593 -34.18 3.97 -6.91
N GLU A 594 -35.35 3.67 -7.41
CA GLU A 594 -36.38 4.68 -7.71
C GLU A 594 -36.93 5.36 -6.44
N GLU A 595 -37.21 4.57 -5.42
CA GLU A 595 -37.63 5.08 -4.11
C GLU A 595 -36.56 5.95 -3.47
N LEU A 596 -35.31 5.48 -3.50
CA LEU A 596 -34.16 6.24 -3.00
C LEU A 596 -34.00 7.57 -3.76
N MET A 597 -34.13 7.56 -5.07
CA MET A 597 -34.08 8.76 -5.91
C MET A 597 -35.17 9.77 -5.53
N GLN A 598 -36.40 9.33 -5.30
CA GLN A 598 -37.49 10.20 -4.87
C GLN A 598 -37.21 10.83 -3.52
N GLU A 599 -36.73 10.06 -2.55
CA GLU A 599 -36.32 10.58 -1.24
C GLU A 599 -35.21 11.64 -1.37
N LEU A 600 -34.17 11.35 -2.11
CA LEU A 600 -33.01 12.26 -2.28
C LEU A 600 -33.42 13.58 -2.96
N LYS A 601 -34.43 13.57 -3.81
CA LYS A 601 -35.00 14.79 -4.42
C LYS A 601 -35.94 15.56 -3.49
N SER A 602 -36.36 14.98 -2.38
CA SER A 602 -37.31 15.64 -1.46
C SER A 602 -36.60 16.53 -0.45
N ILE A 603 -36.94 17.80 -0.38
CA ILE A 603 -36.47 18.70 0.69
C ILE A 603 -36.92 18.19 2.06
N GLY A 604 -38.09 17.59 2.14
CA GLY A 604 -38.59 17.01 3.37
C GLY A 604 -37.69 15.92 3.96
N PHE A 605 -37.14 15.07 3.11
CA PHE A 605 -36.18 14.05 3.52
C PHE A 605 -34.98 14.67 4.22
N TRP A 606 -34.38 15.69 3.62
CA TRP A 606 -33.17 16.32 4.16
C TRP A 606 -33.44 17.13 5.43
N LYS A 607 -34.52 17.92 5.45
CA LYS A 607 -34.91 18.79 6.59
C LYS A 607 -35.72 18.06 7.67
N GLY A 608 -36.07 16.80 7.47
CA GLY A 608 -36.88 16.01 8.41
C GLY A 608 -38.30 16.60 8.62
N ASN A 609 -38.89 17.10 7.54
CA ASN A 609 -40.28 17.64 7.54
C ASN A 609 -41.08 17.02 6.40
N THR A 610 -42.33 17.40 6.27
CA THR A 610 -43.29 16.86 5.30
C THR A 610 -43.32 17.58 3.96
N SER A 611 -42.33 18.44 3.65
CA SER A 611 -42.25 19.16 2.40
C SER A 611 -42.10 18.23 1.21
N LYS A 612 -42.99 18.38 0.23
CA LYS A 612 -42.92 17.64 -1.06
C LYS A 612 -42.16 18.42 -2.14
N GLN A 613 -41.58 19.57 -1.82
CA GLN A 613 -40.80 20.35 -2.75
C GLN A 613 -39.60 19.56 -3.22
N GLU A 614 -39.42 19.51 -4.52
CA GLU A 614 -38.25 18.85 -5.13
C GLU A 614 -37.01 19.73 -5.04
N MET A 615 -35.88 19.08 -4.82
CA MET A 615 -34.57 19.69 -4.79
C MET A 615 -33.74 19.18 -5.99
N LYS A 616 -32.95 20.05 -6.56
CA LYS A 616 -31.95 19.70 -7.57
C LYS A 616 -30.56 19.87 -7.01
N PHE A 617 -29.68 18.92 -7.29
CA PHE A 617 -28.27 19.03 -7.00
C PHE A 617 -27.52 19.65 -8.19
N ASN A 618 -26.55 20.50 -7.90
CA ASN A 618 -25.67 21.05 -8.92
C ASN A 618 -24.58 20.02 -9.27
N ALA A 619 -24.05 19.32 -8.28
CA ALA A 619 -23.10 18.24 -8.52
C ALA A 619 -23.36 17.01 -7.63
N VAL A 620 -22.97 15.85 -8.13
CA VAL A 620 -22.85 14.61 -7.36
C VAL A 620 -21.40 14.15 -7.43
N VAL A 621 -20.77 13.96 -6.26
CA VAL A 621 -19.37 13.59 -6.15
C VAL A 621 -19.17 12.39 -5.26
N GLY A 622 -18.04 11.70 -5.39
CA GLY A 622 -17.68 10.65 -4.44
C GLY A 622 -16.87 9.49 -5.01
N ASN A 623 -16.65 8.52 -4.15
CA ASN A 623 -16.02 7.25 -4.46
C ASN A 623 -16.91 6.10 -3.95
N PRO A 624 -17.83 5.58 -4.77
CA PRO A 624 -18.75 4.53 -4.39
C PRO A 624 -18.04 3.18 -4.15
N PRO A 625 -18.67 2.23 -3.45
CA PRO A 625 -18.12 0.90 -3.28
C PRO A 625 -18.03 0.17 -4.62
N TYR A 626 -16.93 -0.54 -4.87
CA TYR A 626 -16.61 -1.09 -6.19
C TYR A 626 -17.31 -2.41 -6.48
N GLN A 627 -17.45 -3.26 -5.47
CA GLN A 627 -17.97 -4.61 -5.62
C GLN A 627 -18.61 -5.14 -4.34
N LEU A 628 -19.55 -6.07 -4.50
CA LEU A 628 -20.02 -6.91 -3.41
C LEU A 628 -19.34 -8.27 -3.51
N SER A 629 -18.67 -8.69 -2.44
CA SER A 629 -18.15 -10.05 -2.31
C SER A 629 -19.23 -10.95 -1.69
N GLY A 630 -19.59 -12.02 -2.40
CA GLY A 630 -20.47 -13.07 -1.87
C GLY A 630 -19.62 -14.27 -1.39
N HIS A 631 -20.08 -15.00 -0.39
CA HIS A 631 -19.46 -16.26 0.02
C HIS A 631 -19.40 -17.24 -1.16
N GLY A 632 -18.19 -17.56 -1.66
CA GLY A 632 -17.97 -18.54 -2.71
C GLY A 632 -18.38 -18.13 -4.13
N GLN A 633 -18.85 -16.91 -4.37
CA GLN A 633 -19.22 -16.41 -5.68
C GLN A 633 -18.20 -15.35 -6.18
N LYS A 634 -18.12 -15.19 -7.51
CA LYS A 634 -17.33 -14.11 -8.10
C LYS A 634 -17.86 -12.76 -7.60
N PRO A 635 -17.00 -11.83 -7.17
CA PRO A 635 -17.42 -10.50 -6.76
C PRO A 635 -18.17 -9.79 -7.91
N LEU A 636 -19.38 -9.28 -7.61
CA LEU A 636 -20.18 -8.55 -8.58
C LEU A 636 -19.85 -7.05 -8.49
N PRO A 637 -19.62 -6.35 -9.60
CA PRO A 637 -19.48 -4.90 -9.61
C PRO A 637 -20.80 -4.25 -9.18
N ILE A 638 -20.73 -3.19 -8.40
CA ILE A 638 -21.91 -2.42 -7.95
C ILE A 638 -21.78 -0.92 -8.16
N TYR A 639 -20.57 -0.42 -8.46
CA TYR A 639 -20.35 1.02 -8.62
C TYR A 639 -21.18 1.65 -9.74
N GLN A 640 -21.51 0.89 -10.80
CA GLN A 640 -22.40 1.36 -11.86
C GLN A 640 -23.78 1.77 -11.33
N ASN A 641 -24.32 1.08 -10.31
CA ASN A 641 -25.62 1.42 -9.74
C ASN A 641 -25.61 2.82 -9.09
N PHE A 642 -24.47 3.22 -8.50
CA PHE A 642 -24.31 4.55 -7.91
C PHE A 642 -24.16 5.63 -8.95
N ILE A 643 -23.46 5.32 -10.06
CA ILE A 643 -23.33 6.24 -11.19
C ILE A 643 -24.70 6.43 -11.85
N ASP A 644 -25.48 5.36 -12.04
CA ASP A 644 -26.83 5.44 -12.57
C ASP A 644 -27.78 6.21 -11.66
N LEU A 645 -27.69 5.99 -10.34
CA LEU A 645 -28.43 6.79 -9.35
C LEU A 645 -28.07 8.29 -9.47
N ALA A 646 -26.77 8.61 -9.60
CA ALA A 646 -26.33 9.99 -9.78
C ALA A 646 -26.90 10.60 -11.08
N ARG A 647 -26.92 9.86 -12.19
CA ARG A 647 -27.50 10.29 -13.48
C ARG A 647 -29.01 10.53 -13.39
N THR A 648 -29.74 9.66 -12.64
CA THR A 648 -31.20 9.81 -12.48
C THR A 648 -31.59 11.03 -11.63
N LEU A 649 -30.69 11.52 -10.78
CA LEU A 649 -30.84 12.77 -10.04
C LEU A 649 -30.76 14.01 -10.94
N LYS A 650 -30.23 13.88 -12.16
CA LYS A 650 -30.05 14.93 -13.16
C LYS A 650 -29.33 16.17 -12.64
N PRO A 651 -28.16 16.02 -12.04
CA PRO A 651 -27.35 17.18 -11.63
C PRO A 651 -26.74 17.84 -12.88
N LYS A 652 -26.17 19.04 -12.73
CA LYS A 652 -25.35 19.62 -13.80
C LYS A 652 -24.03 18.87 -14.02
N CYS A 653 -23.47 18.33 -12.94
CA CYS A 653 -22.18 17.66 -12.97
C CYS A 653 -22.17 16.39 -12.10
N ILE A 654 -21.49 15.34 -12.58
CA ILE A 654 -21.17 14.15 -11.80
C ILE A 654 -19.65 13.96 -11.86
N SER A 655 -19.02 13.80 -10.71
CA SER A 655 -17.60 13.49 -10.61
C SER A 655 -17.37 12.32 -9.66
N ILE A 656 -17.01 11.17 -10.22
CA ILE A 656 -16.96 9.90 -9.50
C ILE A 656 -15.68 9.13 -9.83
N VAL A 657 -15.08 8.55 -8.79
CA VAL A 657 -13.98 7.57 -8.92
C VAL A 657 -14.58 6.17 -9.08
N SER A 658 -14.08 5.41 -10.03
CA SER A 658 -14.54 4.03 -10.26
C SER A 658 -13.40 3.15 -10.82
N PRO A 659 -13.48 1.82 -10.66
CA PRO A 659 -12.57 0.92 -11.39
C PRO A 659 -12.75 1.10 -12.89
N SER A 660 -11.65 1.21 -13.64
CA SER A 660 -11.68 1.32 -15.12
C SER A 660 -12.13 0.04 -15.82
N ARG A 661 -12.49 -0.99 -15.06
CA ARG A 661 -13.04 -2.24 -15.59
C ARG A 661 -14.23 -2.05 -16.51
N TRP A 662 -15.06 -1.02 -16.30
CA TRP A 662 -16.21 -0.75 -17.15
C TRP A 662 -15.83 -0.39 -18.59
N PHE A 663 -14.58 -0.01 -18.86
CA PHE A 663 -14.13 0.27 -20.22
C PHE A 663 -14.27 -0.93 -21.15
N ALA A 664 -14.13 -2.15 -20.64
CA ALA A 664 -14.10 -3.33 -21.49
C ALA A 664 -14.83 -4.57 -20.95
N ALA A 665 -15.27 -4.58 -19.68
CA ALA A 665 -15.90 -5.76 -19.12
C ALA A 665 -17.25 -6.06 -19.79
N ASN A 666 -17.48 -7.33 -20.13
CA ASN A 666 -18.71 -7.77 -20.78
C ASN A 666 -19.95 -7.67 -19.88
N ASP A 667 -19.76 -7.90 -18.58
CA ASP A 667 -20.84 -7.78 -17.59
C ASP A 667 -21.23 -6.33 -17.28
N LEU A 668 -20.52 -5.35 -17.85
CA LEU A 668 -20.79 -3.92 -17.75
C LEU A 668 -21.05 -3.27 -19.11
N LYS A 669 -21.30 -4.09 -20.15
CA LYS A 669 -21.51 -3.60 -21.52
C LYS A 669 -22.72 -2.65 -21.61
N GLU A 670 -23.86 -3.02 -21.03
CA GLU A 670 -25.07 -2.20 -21.06
C GLU A 670 -24.86 -0.85 -20.37
N PHE A 671 -24.20 -0.85 -19.21
CA PHE A 671 -23.83 0.36 -18.51
C PHE A 671 -22.89 1.23 -19.35
N ARG A 672 -21.83 0.65 -19.90
CA ARG A 672 -20.86 1.36 -20.76
C ARG A 672 -21.54 1.99 -21.97
N ASP A 673 -22.33 1.20 -22.70
CA ASP A 673 -23.01 1.66 -23.91
C ASP A 673 -24.00 2.80 -23.58
N SER A 674 -24.71 2.70 -22.45
CA SER A 674 -25.63 3.74 -21.98
C SER A 674 -24.91 5.05 -21.66
N ILE A 675 -23.86 5.03 -20.88
CA ILE A 675 -23.18 6.25 -20.41
C ILE A 675 -22.40 6.93 -21.55
N ILE A 676 -21.81 6.14 -22.48
CA ILE A 676 -21.11 6.66 -23.65
C ILE A 676 -22.09 7.29 -24.64
N LYS A 677 -23.25 6.66 -24.87
CA LYS A 677 -24.28 7.14 -25.80
C LYS A 677 -24.85 8.51 -25.39
N GLU A 678 -24.86 8.82 -24.10
CA GLU A 678 -25.28 10.15 -23.63
C GLU A 678 -24.33 11.26 -24.09
N ASN A 679 -23.07 10.91 -24.38
CA ASN A 679 -22.04 11.83 -24.86
C ASN A 679 -21.82 13.06 -23.96
N LYS A 680 -21.92 12.82 -22.64
CA LYS A 680 -21.83 13.86 -21.59
C LYS A 680 -20.56 13.76 -20.75
N ILE A 681 -19.73 12.75 -20.97
CA ILE A 681 -18.43 12.65 -20.32
C ILE A 681 -17.44 13.56 -21.04
N ASP A 682 -16.99 14.61 -20.38
CA ASP A 682 -16.07 15.60 -20.95
C ASP A 682 -14.64 15.53 -20.39
N ILE A 683 -14.43 14.82 -19.28
CA ILE A 683 -13.11 14.56 -18.69
C ILE A 683 -13.05 13.12 -18.21
N ILE A 684 -11.95 12.41 -18.52
CA ILE A 684 -11.57 11.14 -17.92
C ILE A 684 -10.08 11.19 -17.56
N HIS A 685 -9.76 10.82 -16.33
CA HIS A 685 -8.40 10.47 -15.91
C HIS A 685 -8.33 8.99 -15.61
N ASP A 686 -7.48 8.27 -16.32
CA ASP A 686 -7.32 6.82 -16.19
C ASP A 686 -5.93 6.45 -15.69
N PHE A 687 -5.89 5.57 -14.70
CA PHE A 687 -4.69 5.03 -14.05
C PHE A 687 -4.70 3.52 -14.23
N ALA A 688 -4.01 3.03 -15.24
CA ALA A 688 -3.91 1.59 -15.49
C ALA A 688 -3.27 0.85 -14.30
N ASP A 689 -2.33 1.48 -13.61
CA ASP A 689 -1.82 1.06 -12.31
C ASP A 689 -2.54 1.83 -11.18
N ALA A 690 -3.49 1.17 -10.54
CA ALA A 690 -4.27 1.75 -9.45
C ALA A 690 -3.42 2.24 -8.27
N ARG A 691 -2.17 1.76 -8.12
CA ARG A 691 -1.25 2.18 -7.05
C ARG A 691 -0.83 3.63 -7.16
N LEU A 692 -0.93 4.23 -8.35
CA LEU A 692 -0.70 5.68 -8.54
C LEU A 692 -1.74 6.52 -7.80
N CYS A 693 -2.98 6.03 -7.66
CA CYS A 693 -4.03 6.68 -6.86
C CYS A 693 -4.08 6.15 -5.43
N PHE A 694 -4.07 4.83 -5.26
CA PHE A 694 -4.25 4.14 -3.99
C PHE A 694 -3.01 3.30 -3.66
N PRO A 695 -1.99 3.87 -3.02
CA PRO A 695 -0.81 3.13 -2.62
C PRO A 695 -1.19 1.86 -1.84
N ASN A 696 -0.54 0.75 -2.14
CA ASN A 696 -0.77 -0.56 -1.54
C ASN A 696 -2.11 -1.25 -1.87
N VAL A 697 -2.91 -0.70 -2.79
CA VAL A 697 -4.15 -1.35 -3.26
C VAL A 697 -3.98 -1.75 -4.72
N GLU A 698 -4.09 -3.04 -5.02
CA GLU A 698 -4.08 -3.56 -6.39
C GLU A 698 -5.51 -3.73 -6.88
N ILE A 699 -5.95 -2.91 -7.83
CA ILE A 699 -7.24 -3.02 -8.50
C ILE A 699 -6.99 -3.46 -9.92
N LYS A 700 -7.41 -4.69 -10.24
CA LYS A 700 -7.25 -5.25 -11.59
C LYS A 700 -8.04 -4.43 -12.61
N GLY A 701 -7.35 -4.02 -13.67
CA GLY A 701 -7.92 -3.19 -14.72
C GLY A 701 -7.75 -1.68 -14.50
N GLY A 702 -7.15 -1.28 -13.35
CA GLY A 702 -6.90 0.12 -13.05
C GLY A 702 -8.09 0.84 -12.43
N ILE A 703 -7.92 2.13 -12.24
CA ILE A 703 -8.92 3.03 -11.69
C ILE A 703 -9.02 4.28 -12.55
N SER A 704 -10.22 4.84 -12.63
CA SER A 704 -10.45 6.12 -13.31
C SER A 704 -11.37 7.00 -12.50
N TYR A 705 -11.25 8.30 -12.69
CA TYR A 705 -12.30 9.24 -12.34
C TYR A 705 -12.67 10.03 -13.57
N PHE A 706 -13.93 10.44 -13.61
CA PHE A 706 -14.48 11.14 -14.75
C PHE A 706 -15.40 12.27 -14.33
N ARG A 707 -15.59 13.23 -15.22
CA ARG A 707 -16.64 14.22 -15.14
C ARG A 707 -17.69 13.96 -16.22
N TRP A 708 -18.92 13.73 -15.77
CA TRP A 708 -20.11 13.81 -16.60
C TRP A 708 -20.70 15.22 -16.43
N ASN A 709 -20.93 15.92 -17.51
CA ASN A 709 -21.38 17.31 -17.53
C ASN A 709 -22.60 17.43 -18.45
N ASP A 710 -23.72 17.93 -17.91
CA ASP A 710 -24.99 18.10 -18.65
C ASP A 710 -24.86 19.03 -19.84
N ASP A 711 -23.96 20.03 -19.73
CA ASP A 711 -23.67 21.04 -20.76
C ASP A 711 -22.43 20.66 -21.61
N SER A 712 -22.04 19.39 -21.69
CA SER A 712 -20.88 18.94 -22.46
C SER A 712 -21.00 19.29 -23.96
N ASN A 713 -19.86 19.64 -24.56
CA ASN A 713 -19.72 19.89 -26.00
C ASN A 713 -19.47 18.63 -26.84
N GLN A 714 -19.71 17.45 -26.27
CA GLN A 714 -19.55 16.12 -26.89
C GLN A 714 -18.09 15.65 -27.05
N TYR A 715 -17.09 16.44 -26.62
CA TYR A 715 -15.69 16.03 -26.63
C TYR A 715 -15.21 15.74 -25.21
N CYS A 716 -14.44 14.67 -25.10
CA CYS A 716 -13.83 14.22 -23.87
C CYS A 716 -12.32 14.46 -23.90
N ASN A 717 -11.81 15.16 -22.87
CA ASN A 717 -10.40 15.19 -22.58
C ASN A 717 -10.05 13.91 -21.80
N PHE A 718 -9.35 13.00 -22.45
CA PHE A 718 -8.94 11.73 -21.89
C PHE A 718 -7.47 11.76 -21.51
N PHE A 719 -7.19 11.62 -20.21
CA PHE A 719 -5.87 11.63 -19.63
C PHE A 719 -5.47 10.23 -19.18
N ILE A 720 -4.31 9.75 -19.63
CA ILE A 720 -3.72 8.48 -19.21
C ILE A 720 -2.53 8.77 -18.32
N HIS A 721 -2.57 8.25 -17.11
CA HIS A 721 -1.49 8.37 -16.13
C HIS A 721 -0.67 7.09 -16.09
N ASN A 722 0.64 7.21 -16.22
CA ASN A 722 1.59 6.11 -16.09
C ASN A 722 2.88 6.57 -15.39
N ASP A 723 3.82 5.66 -15.21
CA ASP A 723 5.12 5.91 -14.57
C ASP A 723 6.02 6.91 -15.33
N LYS A 724 5.71 7.18 -16.60
CA LYS A 724 6.46 8.11 -17.46
C LYS A 724 5.83 9.51 -17.52
N GLY A 725 4.63 9.68 -17.00
CA GLY A 725 3.90 10.94 -17.01
C GLY A 725 2.44 10.82 -17.44
N VAL A 726 1.88 11.91 -17.94
CA VAL A 726 0.47 12.01 -18.33
C VAL A 726 0.37 12.27 -19.83
N THR A 727 -0.44 11.48 -20.51
CA THR A 727 -0.78 11.67 -21.94
C THR A 727 -2.22 12.13 -22.04
N GLN A 728 -2.48 13.19 -22.83
CA GLN A 728 -3.81 13.73 -23.06
C GLN A 728 -4.24 13.54 -24.52
N THR A 729 -5.49 13.12 -24.71
CA THR A 729 -6.14 13.09 -26.03
C THR A 729 -7.54 13.67 -25.92
N MET A 730 -7.94 14.47 -26.94
CA MET A 730 -9.31 14.98 -27.05
C MET A 730 -10.06 14.17 -28.11
N ARG A 731 -11.18 13.58 -27.75
CA ARG A 731 -11.94 12.68 -28.64
C ARG A 731 -13.43 12.64 -28.31
N ASN A 732 -14.24 12.22 -29.27
CA ASN A 732 -15.66 11.97 -29.06
C ASN A 732 -15.89 10.47 -28.81
N LEU A 733 -16.20 10.11 -27.56
CA LEU A 733 -16.34 8.71 -27.13
C LEU A 733 -17.51 7.98 -27.84
N SER A 734 -18.55 8.70 -28.27
CA SER A 734 -19.75 8.10 -28.88
C SER A 734 -19.57 7.75 -30.36
N THR A 735 -18.58 8.34 -31.02
CA THR A 735 -18.30 8.08 -32.45
C THR A 735 -17.29 6.97 -32.65
N GLU A 736 -16.60 6.54 -31.58
CA GLU A 736 -15.66 5.44 -31.62
C GLU A 736 -16.41 4.12 -31.86
N ASN A 737 -16.26 3.56 -33.04
CA ASN A 737 -16.94 2.33 -33.44
C ASN A 737 -16.29 1.08 -32.84
N THR A 738 -16.19 1.03 -31.51
CA THR A 738 -15.53 -0.03 -30.76
C THR A 738 -16.44 -0.64 -29.70
N GLU A 739 -16.31 -1.95 -29.48
CA GLU A 739 -17.08 -2.66 -28.43
C GLU A 739 -16.62 -2.30 -27.01
N ILE A 740 -15.46 -1.64 -26.87
CA ILE A 740 -14.86 -1.23 -25.62
C ILE A 740 -14.42 0.23 -25.69
N LEU A 741 -14.25 0.87 -24.55
CA LEU A 741 -13.59 2.17 -24.47
C LEU A 741 -12.06 1.96 -24.47
N ILE A 742 -11.45 2.23 -25.60
CA ILE A 742 -10.00 2.13 -25.77
C ILE A 742 -9.33 3.27 -25.00
N ARG A 743 -8.32 2.96 -24.22
CA ARG A 743 -7.62 3.94 -23.40
C ARG A 743 -6.84 4.94 -24.23
N ASP A 744 -6.00 4.43 -25.11
CA ASP A 744 -5.06 5.25 -25.87
C ASP A 744 -5.66 5.70 -27.20
N GLY A 745 -5.72 7.01 -27.42
CA GLY A 745 -6.23 7.62 -28.64
C GLY A 745 -5.36 7.34 -29.87
N TYR A 746 -4.07 7.04 -29.70
CA TYR A 746 -3.22 6.64 -30.83
C TYR A 746 -3.56 5.23 -31.30
N MET A 747 -3.92 4.33 -30.38
CA MET A 747 -4.41 2.99 -30.75
C MET A 747 -5.67 3.07 -31.60
N ILE A 748 -6.55 4.03 -31.34
CA ILE A 748 -7.79 4.21 -32.12
C ILE A 748 -7.48 4.57 -33.55
N LYS A 749 -6.57 5.53 -33.80
CA LYS A 749 -6.18 5.96 -35.14
C LYS A 749 -5.63 4.80 -35.97
N ILE A 750 -4.77 3.99 -35.37
CA ILE A 750 -4.21 2.79 -36.02
C ILE A 750 -5.35 1.79 -36.31
N LEU A 751 -6.21 1.55 -35.30
CA LEU A 751 -7.33 0.64 -35.44
C LEU A 751 -8.28 1.05 -36.57
N GLU A 752 -8.60 2.35 -36.68
CA GLU A 752 -9.45 2.89 -37.77
C GLU A 752 -8.83 2.62 -39.14
N LYS A 753 -7.52 2.82 -39.31
CA LYS A 753 -6.82 2.50 -40.56
C LYS A 753 -6.92 1.00 -40.92
N VAL A 754 -6.75 0.13 -39.91
CA VAL A 754 -6.87 -1.33 -40.11
C VAL A 754 -8.30 -1.70 -40.45
N GLN A 755 -9.27 -1.20 -39.72
CA GLN A 755 -10.70 -1.48 -39.96
C GLN A 755 -11.22 -0.95 -41.31
N SER A 756 -10.62 0.13 -41.83
CA SER A 756 -10.97 0.68 -43.15
C SER A 756 -10.78 -0.30 -44.30
N LYS A 757 -9.93 -1.32 -44.11
CA LYS A 757 -9.72 -2.40 -45.09
C LYS A 757 -10.85 -3.45 -45.12
N ASN A 758 -11.70 -3.43 -44.11
CA ASN A 758 -12.92 -4.28 -44.05
C ASN A 758 -12.64 -5.79 -44.15
N GLU A 759 -11.52 -6.25 -43.56
CA GLU A 759 -11.06 -7.63 -43.62
C GLU A 759 -11.78 -8.53 -42.60
N ALA A 760 -11.79 -9.83 -42.86
CA ALA A 760 -12.30 -10.83 -41.93
C ALA A 760 -11.49 -10.81 -40.62
N LYS A 761 -12.15 -11.10 -39.51
CA LYS A 761 -11.56 -10.98 -38.17
C LYS A 761 -10.97 -12.31 -37.72
N PHE A 762 -9.75 -12.27 -37.15
CA PHE A 762 -8.98 -13.44 -36.73
C PHE A 762 -9.66 -14.26 -35.62
N ASN A 763 -10.54 -13.62 -34.81
CA ASN A 763 -11.32 -14.34 -33.82
C ASN A 763 -12.20 -15.45 -34.39
N SER A 764 -12.56 -15.40 -35.69
CA SER A 764 -13.30 -16.48 -36.36
C SER A 764 -12.49 -17.78 -36.51
N LEU A 765 -11.15 -17.68 -36.48
CA LEU A 765 -10.24 -18.83 -36.49
C LEU A 765 -9.99 -19.40 -35.06
N ILE A 766 -10.46 -18.71 -34.01
CA ILE A 766 -10.20 -19.12 -32.63
C ILE A 766 -11.44 -19.83 -32.08
N SER A 767 -11.20 -20.97 -31.42
CA SER A 767 -12.26 -21.74 -30.78
C SER A 767 -12.93 -20.97 -29.64
N SER A 768 -14.17 -21.35 -29.35
CA SER A 768 -14.80 -21.04 -28.07
C SER A 768 -14.03 -21.67 -26.89
N ASN A 769 -14.39 -21.27 -25.66
CA ASN A 769 -13.87 -21.93 -24.46
C ASN A 769 -14.17 -23.45 -24.51
N ASP A 770 -13.23 -24.26 -24.02
CA ASP A 770 -13.39 -25.67 -23.97
C ASP A 770 -13.61 -26.33 -25.36
N PRO A 771 -12.56 -26.31 -26.20
CA PRO A 771 -12.69 -26.70 -27.62
C PRO A 771 -13.05 -28.17 -27.85
N PHE A 772 -12.70 -29.08 -26.91
CA PHE A 772 -12.98 -30.51 -27.05
C PHE A 772 -13.92 -31.09 -25.99
N GLY A 773 -14.45 -30.23 -25.07
CA GLY A 773 -15.40 -30.66 -24.04
C GLY A 773 -14.74 -31.09 -22.72
N PHE A 774 -13.48 -30.72 -22.48
CA PHE A 774 -12.70 -31.15 -21.34
C PHE A 774 -12.40 -30.05 -20.34
N ASP A 775 -12.80 -30.26 -19.07
CA ASP A 775 -12.38 -29.44 -17.93
C ASP A 775 -11.19 -30.07 -17.23
N MET A 776 -10.22 -29.28 -16.82
CA MET A 776 -8.95 -29.76 -16.26
C MET A 776 -8.61 -29.24 -14.89
N ARG A 777 -9.54 -29.07 -14.04
CA ARG A 777 -9.21 -28.82 -12.64
C ARG A 777 -9.15 -30.14 -11.88
N GLU A 778 -7.95 -30.63 -11.62
CA GLU A 778 -7.73 -31.89 -10.90
C GLU A 778 -8.37 -31.91 -9.50
N GLU A 779 -8.70 -30.79 -8.86
CA GLU A 779 -9.01 -30.78 -7.43
C GLU A 779 -10.30 -30.06 -6.96
N HIS A 780 -10.93 -29.18 -7.70
CA HIS A 780 -12.01 -28.37 -7.10
C HIS A 780 -13.17 -28.01 -8.03
N SER A 781 -13.94 -28.93 -8.51
CA SER A 781 -15.30 -28.56 -8.89
C SER A 781 -16.24 -29.76 -8.97
N SER A 782 -17.28 -29.63 -8.22
CA SER A 782 -18.37 -30.62 -8.08
C SER A 782 -19.26 -30.79 -9.31
N LYS A 783 -18.97 -30.16 -10.45
CA LYS A 783 -19.88 -30.10 -11.59
C LYS A 783 -19.33 -30.53 -12.96
N ARG A 784 -18.04 -30.86 -13.09
CA ARG A 784 -17.48 -31.25 -14.39
C ARG A 784 -16.68 -32.53 -14.28
N VAL A 785 -16.81 -33.37 -15.27
CA VAL A 785 -16.23 -34.73 -15.31
C VAL A 785 -14.72 -34.64 -15.42
N LYS A 786 -14.00 -35.29 -14.49
CA LYS A 786 -12.57 -35.56 -14.67
C LYS A 786 -12.39 -36.42 -15.90
N VAL A 787 -11.53 -35.93 -16.83
CA VAL A 787 -11.17 -36.74 -17.98
C VAL A 787 -10.07 -37.72 -17.57
N PRO A 788 -10.31 -39.03 -17.61
CA PRO A 788 -9.24 -39.98 -17.38
C PRO A 788 -8.27 -39.93 -18.55
N TYR A 789 -7.00 -39.63 -18.28
CA TYR A 789 -5.94 -39.67 -19.27
C TYR A 789 -4.85 -40.65 -18.86
N TYR A 790 -4.13 -41.16 -19.85
CA TYR A 790 -3.04 -42.12 -19.65
C TYR A 790 -1.70 -41.46 -19.94
N ASN A 791 -0.63 -41.95 -19.35
CA ASN A 791 0.73 -41.44 -19.59
C ASN A 791 1.41 -42.14 -20.80
N THR A 792 0.80 -43.19 -21.33
CA THR A 792 1.29 -43.94 -22.48
C THR A 792 0.17 -44.11 -23.52
N PRO A 793 0.52 -44.10 -24.84
CA PRO A 793 -0.47 -44.24 -25.88
C PRO A 793 -1.16 -45.60 -25.82
N LYS A 794 -2.46 -45.58 -26.12
CA LYS A 794 -3.28 -46.77 -26.30
C LYS A 794 -3.82 -46.84 -27.71
N GLU A 795 -4.29 -48.03 -28.12
CA GLU A 795 -5.02 -48.21 -29.36
C GLU A 795 -6.25 -47.28 -29.36
N ASN A 796 -6.49 -46.55 -30.41
CA ASN A 796 -7.57 -45.55 -30.58
C ASN A 796 -7.48 -44.31 -29.61
N SER A 797 -6.28 -43.92 -29.18
CA SER A 797 -6.08 -42.74 -28.31
C SER A 797 -5.58 -41.54 -29.05
N ALA A 798 -5.98 -40.34 -28.59
CA ALA A 798 -5.47 -39.05 -29.07
C ALA A 798 -4.48 -38.46 -28.03
N ILE A 799 -3.49 -37.72 -28.53
CA ILE A 799 -2.53 -36.97 -27.70
C ILE A 799 -3.28 -35.82 -27.02
N PHE A 800 -3.09 -35.70 -25.72
CA PHE A 800 -3.83 -34.80 -24.86
C PHE A 800 -2.94 -33.73 -24.21
N TYR A 801 -3.19 -32.46 -24.55
CA TYR A 801 -2.50 -31.30 -23.98
C TYR A 801 -3.30 -30.70 -22.84
N TYR A 802 -2.69 -30.65 -21.64
CA TYR A 802 -3.30 -30.21 -20.40
C TYR A 802 -2.40 -29.21 -19.64
N ASN A 803 -2.90 -28.57 -18.62
CA ASN A 803 -2.09 -27.67 -17.80
C ASN A 803 -0.94 -28.42 -17.09
N GLY A 804 0.29 -28.02 -17.37
CA GLY A 804 1.49 -28.67 -16.80
C GLY A 804 2.14 -29.75 -17.68
N TRP A 805 1.59 -30.04 -18.90
CA TRP A 805 2.17 -31.04 -19.81
C TRP A 805 3.64 -30.80 -20.14
N ARG A 806 4.09 -29.53 -20.17
CA ARG A 806 5.52 -29.21 -20.41
C ARG A 806 6.46 -29.76 -19.35
N LYS A 807 5.97 -29.98 -18.12
CA LYS A 807 6.73 -30.55 -17.01
C LYS A 807 6.51 -32.06 -16.84
N LYS A 808 5.30 -32.55 -17.11
CA LYS A 808 4.88 -33.92 -16.87
C LYS A 808 4.82 -34.80 -18.11
N GLY A 809 4.99 -34.22 -19.32
CA GLY A 809 4.76 -34.88 -20.60
C GLY A 809 3.31 -34.76 -21.07
N VAL A 810 3.05 -35.10 -22.32
CA VAL A 810 1.69 -35.16 -22.87
C VAL A 810 0.92 -36.34 -22.29
N GLY A 811 -0.39 -36.20 -22.19
CA GLY A 811 -1.29 -37.30 -21.89
C GLY A 811 -1.87 -37.95 -23.15
N TYR A 812 -2.67 -38.99 -22.95
CA TYR A 812 -3.43 -39.68 -24.00
C TYR A 812 -4.85 -39.91 -23.51
N VAL A 813 -5.86 -39.67 -24.37
CA VAL A 813 -7.27 -39.90 -24.05
C VAL A 813 -7.92 -40.76 -25.11
N ASP A 814 -8.90 -41.54 -24.73
CA ASP A 814 -9.68 -42.32 -25.70
C ASP A 814 -10.47 -41.35 -26.62
N ARG A 815 -10.42 -41.57 -27.89
CA ARG A 815 -11.10 -40.69 -28.87
C ARG A 815 -12.62 -40.66 -28.69
N GLU A 816 -13.20 -41.72 -28.16
CA GLU A 816 -14.65 -41.85 -27.94
C GLU A 816 -15.20 -40.86 -26.91
N ILE A 817 -14.36 -40.35 -26.00
CA ILE A 817 -14.78 -39.39 -25.00
C ILE A 817 -14.74 -37.94 -25.52
N ILE A 818 -14.16 -37.70 -26.68
CA ILE A 818 -14.13 -36.37 -27.31
C ILE A 818 -15.50 -36.10 -27.91
N ASN A 819 -16.23 -35.15 -27.39
CA ASN A 819 -17.62 -34.90 -27.73
C ASN A 819 -17.85 -33.55 -28.47
N LYS A 820 -16.80 -32.77 -28.69
CA LYS A 820 -16.82 -31.53 -29.46
C LYS A 820 -15.71 -31.51 -30.48
N ASN A 821 -15.97 -30.93 -31.64
CA ASN A 821 -14.99 -30.71 -32.73
C ASN A 821 -14.12 -31.95 -32.97
N THR A 822 -14.75 -33.11 -33.02
CA THR A 822 -14.06 -34.39 -33.23
C THR A 822 -13.27 -34.42 -34.53
N GLU A 823 -13.75 -33.74 -35.56
CA GLU A 823 -13.09 -33.59 -36.84
C GLU A 823 -11.78 -32.75 -36.76
N TRP A 824 -11.61 -31.93 -35.71
CA TRP A 824 -10.37 -31.19 -35.52
C TRP A 824 -9.25 -32.05 -34.96
N VAL A 825 -9.54 -33.20 -34.39
CA VAL A 825 -8.55 -34.12 -33.83
C VAL A 825 -7.51 -34.51 -34.89
N ASP A 826 -7.97 -34.79 -36.12
CA ASP A 826 -7.15 -35.23 -37.26
C ASP A 826 -6.68 -34.11 -38.20
N LYS A 827 -6.76 -32.87 -37.74
CA LYS A 827 -6.25 -31.70 -38.43
C LYS A 827 -5.06 -31.08 -37.73
N VAL A 828 -4.20 -30.40 -38.51
CA VAL A 828 -3.15 -29.54 -37.96
C VAL A 828 -3.82 -28.30 -37.33
N LYS A 829 -3.37 -27.91 -36.15
CA LYS A 829 -3.90 -26.75 -35.40
C LYS A 829 -2.86 -26.10 -34.53
N ILE A 830 -3.12 -24.88 -34.11
CA ILE A 830 -2.27 -24.14 -33.19
C ILE A 830 -2.99 -24.07 -31.86
N LEU A 831 -2.28 -24.36 -30.77
CA LEU A 831 -2.78 -24.18 -29.42
C LEU A 831 -2.22 -22.89 -28.82
N ILE A 832 -3.09 -22.09 -28.23
CA ILE A 832 -2.75 -20.86 -27.53
C ILE A 832 -3.24 -20.93 -26.08
N PRO A 833 -2.46 -20.48 -25.09
CA PRO A 833 -2.93 -20.41 -23.72
C PRO A 833 -4.15 -19.50 -23.59
N LYS A 834 -5.19 -19.95 -22.91
CA LYS A 834 -6.38 -19.13 -22.61
C LYS A 834 -6.06 -17.95 -21.71
N ALA A 835 -5.07 -18.08 -20.82
CA ALA A 835 -4.59 -17.03 -19.95
C ALA A 835 -3.08 -16.92 -20.06
N TRP A 836 -2.58 -15.71 -20.31
CA TRP A 836 -1.17 -15.45 -20.43
C TRP A 836 -0.85 -14.01 -19.98
N GLY A 837 0.36 -13.83 -19.45
CA GLY A 837 0.86 -12.54 -19.00
C GLY A 837 0.26 -12.04 -17.70
N THR A 838 0.64 -10.83 -17.33
CA THR A 838 0.25 -10.17 -16.07
C THR A 838 -0.98 -9.29 -16.20
N GLY A 839 -1.43 -9.01 -17.41
CA GLY A 839 -2.44 -8.00 -17.77
C GLY A 839 -1.82 -6.73 -18.37
N ASP A 840 -0.51 -6.54 -18.25
CA ASP A 840 0.25 -5.57 -19.05
C ASP A 840 0.61 -6.23 -20.40
N THR A 841 -0.25 -6.03 -21.37
CA THR A 841 -0.13 -6.69 -22.67
C THR A 841 1.08 -6.27 -23.47
N THR A 842 1.71 -5.16 -23.10
CA THR A 842 2.88 -4.64 -23.81
C THR A 842 4.18 -5.38 -23.47
N LYS A 843 4.20 -6.08 -22.34
CA LYS A 843 5.39 -6.80 -21.83
C LYS A 843 5.32 -8.31 -21.96
N ASP A 844 4.13 -8.84 -22.18
CA ASP A 844 3.87 -10.27 -22.17
C ASP A 844 3.55 -10.78 -23.58
N TRP A 845 4.11 -11.93 -23.93
CA TRP A 845 3.92 -12.54 -25.23
C TRP A 845 3.03 -13.78 -25.19
N LEU A 846 2.16 -13.88 -26.19
CA LEU A 846 1.45 -15.11 -26.51
C LEU A 846 2.47 -16.15 -27.02
N LYS A 847 2.43 -17.37 -26.47
CA LYS A 847 3.30 -18.47 -26.90
C LYS A 847 2.48 -19.54 -27.62
N PRO A 848 2.16 -19.34 -28.91
CA PRO A 848 1.47 -20.33 -29.70
C PRO A 848 2.39 -21.53 -29.98
N PHE A 849 1.82 -22.72 -30.15
CA PHE A 849 2.55 -23.89 -30.60
C PHE A 849 1.67 -24.76 -31.51
N ILE A 850 2.28 -25.27 -32.57
CA ILE A 850 1.62 -26.11 -33.52
C ILE A 850 1.50 -27.53 -32.97
N VAL A 851 0.37 -28.15 -33.16
CA VAL A 851 0.13 -29.57 -32.90
C VAL A 851 -0.37 -30.27 -34.15
N GLU A 852 0.17 -31.44 -34.39
CA GLU A 852 -0.14 -32.25 -35.54
C GLU A 852 -1.47 -32.98 -35.36
N LYS A 853 -1.79 -33.83 -36.34
CA LYS A 853 -2.97 -34.71 -36.29
C LYS A 853 -2.98 -35.60 -35.06
N ASN A 854 -4.12 -36.15 -34.75
CA ASN A 854 -4.36 -36.99 -33.57
C ASN A 854 -4.13 -36.30 -32.22
N THR A 855 -4.54 -35.03 -32.09
CA THR A 855 -4.32 -34.22 -30.90
C THR A 855 -5.58 -33.51 -30.42
N CYS A 856 -5.75 -33.38 -29.12
CA CYS A 856 -6.77 -32.58 -28.48
C CYS A 856 -6.19 -31.84 -27.23
N CYS A 857 -6.97 -30.95 -26.62
CA CYS A 857 -6.54 -30.17 -25.47
C CYS A 857 -7.69 -29.91 -24.50
N THR A 858 -7.34 -29.47 -23.30
CA THR A 858 -8.29 -29.03 -22.27
C THR A 858 -8.70 -27.58 -22.44
N GLU A 859 -9.64 -27.11 -21.61
CA GLU A 859 -10.06 -25.69 -21.53
C GLU A 859 -8.94 -24.70 -21.21
N THR A 860 -7.74 -25.19 -20.86
CA THR A 860 -6.57 -24.33 -20.59
C THR A 860 -6.02 -23.69 -21.86
N TYR A 861 -6.36 -24.28 -23.01
CA TYR A 861 -5.96 -23.84 -24.32
C TYR A 861 -7.16 -23.53 -25.20
N LEU A 862 -6.99 -22.57 -26.11
CA LEU A 862 -7.86 -22.35 -27.26
C LEU A 862 -7.16 -22.91 -28.50
N VAL A 863 -7.96 -23.33 -29.47
CA VAL A 863 -7.50 -23.79 -30.77
C VAL A 863 -7.58 -22.64 -31.77
N VAL A 864 -6.52 -22.41 -32.54
CA VAL A 864 -6.53 -21.59 -33.75
C VAL A 864 -6.47 -22.52 -34.96
N GLY A 865 -7.37 -22.36 -35.89
CA GLY A 865 -7.62 -23.23 -37.04
C GLY A 865 -8.92 -24.03 -36.92
N PRO A 866 -9.01 -25.24 -37.44
CA PRO A 866 -7.93 -26.11 -37.94
C PRO A 866 -7.41 -25.72 -39.31
N PHE A 867 -6.22 -26.26 -39.69
CA PHE A 867 -5.56 -26.01 -40.99
C PHE A 867 -5.34 -27.31 -41.76
N ASP A 868 -5.28 -27.20 -43.10
CA ASP A 868 -5.10 -28.36 -43.95
C ASP A 868 -3.63 -28.81 -44.07
N SER A 869 -2.68 -27.89 -43.86
CA SER A 869 -1.25 -28.17 -43.94
C SER A 869 -0.47 -27.57 -42.76
N LEU A 870 0.70 -28.15 -42.51
CA LEU A 870 1.65 -27.64 -41.55
C LEU A 870 2.19 -26.24 -41.95
N GLU A 871 2.44 -26.06 -43.25
CA GLU A 871 2.95 -24.80 -43.78
C GLU A 871 2.02 -23.61 -43.53
N ILE A 872 0.70 -23.80 -43.71
CA ILE A 872 -0.29 -22.76 -43.38
C ILE A 872 -0.24 -22.44 -41.89
N ALA A 873 -0.17 -23.45 -41.05
CA ALA A 873 -0.06 -23.25 -39.59
C ALA A 873 1.21 -22.51 -39.18
N GLU A 874 2.34 -22.78 -39.85
CA GLU A 874 3.61 -22.06 -39.63
C GLU A 874 3.51 -20.58 -40.03
N ASN A 875 2.86 -20.29 -41.16
CA ASN A 875 2.64 -18.93 -41.62
C ASN A 875 1.70 -18.16 -40.68
N VAL A 876 0.68 -18.81 -40.13
CA VAL A 876 -0.16 -18.24 -39.08
C VAL A 876 0.62 -17.94 -37.81
N VAL A 877 1.48 -18.85 -37.36
CA VAL A 877 2.35 -18.61 -36.19
C VAL A 877 3.32 -17.46 -36.45
N SER A 878 3.88 -17.34 -37.67
CA SER A 878 4.70 -16.20 -38.08
C SER A 878 3.95 -14.88 -37.91
N TYR A 879 2.72 -14.80 -38.43
CA TYR A 879 1.83 -13.64 -38.26
C TYR A 879 1.55 -13.35 -36.76
N MET A 880 1.24 -14.38 -35.98
CA MET A 880 1.00 -14.24 -34.54
C MET A 880 2.25 -13.79 -33.77
N GLY A 881 3.43 -13.97 -34.35
CA GLY A 881 4.71 -13.51 -33.79
C GLY A 881 5.05 -12.06 -34.10
N THR A 882 4.26 -11.34 -34.90
CA THR A 882 4.51 -9.93 -35.23
C THR A 882 4.10 -9.00 -34.10
N LYS A 883 4.77 -7.86 -33.98
CA LYS A 883 4.40 -6.80 -33.06
C LYS A 883 3.04 -6.19 -33.41
N PHE A 884 2.76 -6.10 -34.72
CA PHE A 884 1.45 -5.65 -35.20
C PHE A 884 0.31 -6.54 -34.69
N PHE A 885 0.43 -7.87 -34.79
CA PHE A 885 -0.58 -8.78 -34.24
C PHE A 885 -0.77 -8.57 -32.74
N HIS A 886 0.35 -8.51 -32.02
CA HIS A 886 0.32 -8.33 -30.57
C HIS A 886 -0.28 -6.98 -30.17
N PHE A 887 0.03 -5.92 -30.90
CA PHE A 887 -0.57 -4.60 -30.73
C PHE A 887 -2.10 -4.65 -30.90
N MET A 888 -2.60 -5.28 -31.97
CA MET A 888 -4.03 -5.43 -32.20
C MET A 888 -4.73 -6.24 -31.11
N VAL A 889 -4.05 -7.26 -30.56
CA VAL A 889 -4.53 -8.01 -29.40
C VAL A 889 -4.50 -7.14 -28.14
N ALA A 890 -3.47 -6.32 -27.95
CA ALA A 890 -3.30 -5.46 -26.78
C ALA A 890 -4.44 -4.45 -26.61
N ILE A 891 -5.02 -3.96 -27.71
CA ILE A 891 -6.17 -3.06 -27.72
C ILE A 891 -7.34 -3.62 -26.88
N MET A 892 -7.60 -4.94 -26.99
CA MET A 892 -8.74 -5.61 -26.35
C MET A 892 -8.38 -6.37 -25.06
N LYS A 893 -7.11 -6.71 -24.86
CA LYS A 893 -6.66 -7.56 -23.76
C LYS A 893 -6.31 -6.74 -22.53
N LEU A 894 -7.25 -6.53 -21.63
CA LEU A 894 -7.07 -5.78 -20.38
C LEU A 894 -6.80 -6.66 -19.14
N THR A 895 -6.82 -7.98 -19.30
CA THR A 895 -6.61 -8.95 -18.21
C THR A 895 -5.74 -10.10 -18.68
N GLN A 896 -5.38 -10.99 -17.76
CA GLN A 896 -4.66 -12.23 -18.12
C GLN A 896 -5.46 -13.15 -19.07
N ASN A 897 -6.79 -13.10 -19.05
CA ASN A 897 -7.63 -13.92 -19.89
C ASN A 897 -7.68 -13.36 -21.32
N ALA A 898 -7.37 -14.20 -22.31
CA ALA A 898 -7.39 -13.89 -23.73
C ALA A 898 -8.32 -14.87 -24.46
N MET A 899 -9.62 -14.67 -24.25
CA MET A 899 -10.66 -15.46 -24.93
C MET A 899 -10.82 -15.00 -26.38
N GLN A 900 -11.59 -15.75 -27.17
CA GLN A 900 -11.88 -15.49 -28.58
C GLN A 900 -12.17 -14.01 -28.87
N GLY A 901 -12.97 -13.33 -28.05
CA GLY A 901 -13.35 -11.93 -28.26
C GLY A 901 -12.17 -10.94 -28.21
N VAL A 902 -11.06 -11.28 -27.57
CA VAL A 902 -9.88 -10.41 -27.50
C VAL A 902 -9.21 -10.22 -28.87
N TYR A 903 -9.44 -11.13 -29.81
CA TYR A 903 -8.87 -11.13 -31.16
C TYR A 903 -9.80 -10.52 -32.19
N CYS A 904 -10.91 -9.88 -31.81
CA CYS A 904 -11.94 -9.37 -32.76
C CYS A 904 -11.45 -8.20 -33.60
N ASN A 905 -10.41 -7.51 -33.23
CA ASN A 905 -9.83 -6.41 -34.00
C ASN A 905 -8.63 -6.83 -34.84
N VAL A 906 -8.15 -8.05 -34.67
CA VAL A 906 -7.05 -8.59 -35.46
C VAL A 906 -7.57 -9.02 -36.84
N PRO A 907 -7.04 -8.50 -37.93
CA PRO A 907 -7.47 -8.92 -39.29
C PRO A 907 -6.88 -10.28 -39.68
N ILE A 908 -7.64 -11.06 -40.46
CA ILE A 908 -7.11 -12.28 -41.09
C ILE A 908 -6.25 -11.86 -42.27
N GLN A 909 -5.11 -12.54 -42.42
CA GLN A 909 -4.20 -12.36 -43.54
C GLN A 909 -4.32 -13.52 -44.58
N ASP A 910 -3.66 -13.36 -45.72
CA ASP A 910 -3.39 -14.47 -46.60
C ASP A 910 -2.22 -15.30 -46.03
N PHE A 911 -2.51 -16.53 -45.62
CA PHE A 911 -1.51 -17.41 -45.01
C PHE A 911 -0.80 -18.32 -46.01
N SER A 912 -0.83 -18.00 -47.29
CA SER A 912 0.00 -18.67 -48.31
C SER A 912 1.50 -18.36 -48.18
N HIS A 913 1.85 -17.31 -47.42
CA HIS A 913 3.23 -16.89 -47.15
C HIS A 913 3.38 -16.34 -45.72
N ARG A 914 4.62 -16.13 -45.29
CA ARG A 914 4.92 -15.53 -43.99
C ARG A 914 4.73 -14.03 -44.01
N TRP A 915 4.26 -13.48 -42.90
CA TRP A 915 4.08 -12.04 -42.69
C TRP A 915 5.14 -11.49 -41.75
N THR A 916 5.68 -10.31 -42.08
CA THR A 916 6.55 -9.49 -41.21
C THR A 916 5.82 -8.24 -40.70
N ASP A 917 6.38 -7.54 -39.72
CA ASP A 917 5.84 -6.26 -39.28
C ASP A 917 5.85 -5.20 -40.39
N GLU A 918 6.91 -5.15 -41.24
CA GLU A 918 7.04 -4.24 -42.34
C GLU A 918 5.91 -4.45 -43.38
N ASP A 919 5.65 -5.70 -43.77
CA ASP A 919 4.57 -6.03 -44.74
C ASP A 919 3.23 -5.53 -44.23
N LEU A 920 2.99 -5.68 -42.92
CA LEU A 920 1.74 -5.26 -42.29
C LEU A 920 1.63 -3.74 -42.19
N TYR A 921 2.72 -3.05 -41.79
CA TYR A 921 2.77 -1.61 -41.74
C TYR A 921 2.52 -0.96 -43.12
N GLU A 922 3.10 -1.50 -44.17
CA GLU A 922 2.86 -1.05 -45.56
C GLU A 922 1.42 -1.31 -45.99
N LYS A 923 0.92 -2.51 -45.75
CA LYS A 923 -0.45 -2.91 -46.12
C LYS A 923 -1.50 -1.97 -45.50
N TYR A 924 -1.35 -1.57 -44.24
CA TYR A 924 -2.29 -0.69 -43.54
C TYR A 924 -1.96 0.80 -43.65
N GLY A 925 -0.90 1.16 -44.37
CA GLY A 925 -0.49 2.54 -44.58
C GLY A 925 -0.17 3.26 -43.28
N LEU A 926 0.53 2.57 -42.37
CA LEU A 926 0.99 3.17 -41.13
C LEU A 926 2.17 4.10 -41.40
N ASP A 927 2.06 5.33 -40.89
CA ASP A 927 3.12 6.31 -41.01
C ASP A 927 4.29 6.00 -40.03
N LEU A 928 5.38 6.74 -40.15
CA LEU A 928 6.58 6.49 -39.34
C LEU A 928 6.31 6.59 -37.84
N PHE A 929 5.51 7.57 -37.42
CA PHE A 929 5.16 7.79 -36.03
C PHE A 929 4.33 6.61 -35.47
N GLU A 930 3.35 6.11 -36.23
CA GLU A 930 2.51 4.97 -35.84
C GLU A 930 3.32 3.67 -35.75
N ARG A 931 4.30 3.48 -36.65
CA ARG A 931 5.25 2.35 -36.60
C ARG A 931 6.13 2.44 -35.36
N GLU A 932 6.76 3.57 -35.12
CA GLU A 932 7.56 3.82 -33.91
C GLU A 932 6.74 3.65 -32.62
N TYR A 933 5.48 4.07 -32.65
CA TYR A 933 4.58 3.89 -31.53
C TYR A 933 4.36 2.39 -31.24
N ILE A 934 4.03 1.56 -32.24
CA ILE A 934 3.89 0.10 -32.06
C ILE A 934 5.22 -0.50 -31.57
N GLU A 935 6.33 -0.15 -32.20
CA GLU A 935 7.68 -0.64 -31.86
C GLU A 935 8.08 -0.30 -30.41
N SER A 936 7.71 0.89 -29.94
CA SER A 936 8.02 1.33 -28.56
C SER A 936 7.13 0.68 -27.52
N LEU A 937 5.90 0.37 -27.89
CA LEU A 937 4.89 -0.17 -26.99
C LEU A 937 5.04 -1.68 -26.82
N ILE A 938 5.26 -2.41 -27.90
CA ILE A 938 5.33 -3.87 -27.93
C ILE A 938 6.80 -4.33 -27.89
N LYS A 939 7.18 -5.05 -26.87
CA LYS A 939 8.52 -5.66 -26.78
C LYS A 939 8.68 -6.77 -27.82
N PRO A 940 9.90 -6.99 -28.35
CA PRO A 940 10.15 -8.14 -29.21
C PRO A 940 9.90 -9.47 -28.47
N MET A 941 9.50 -10.48 -29.23
CA MET A 941 9.36 -11.84 -28.72
C MET A 941 10.76 -12.45 -28.58
N ASP A 942 11.15 -12.82 -27.36
CA ASP A 942 12.39 -13.55 -27.07
C ASP A 942 12.26 -15.05 -27.39
#